data_30af8ba0e7379f8e2e84e0d1d4c527c1
#
_entry.id   30af8ba0e7379f8e2e84e0d1d4c527c1
#
_cell.length_a   1.000
_cell.length_b   1.000
_cell.length_c   1.000
_cell.angle_alpha   90.00
_cell.angle_beta   90.00
_cell.angle_gamma   90.00
#
_symmetry.space_group_name_H-M   'P 1'
#
loop_
_entity.id
_entity.type
_entity.pdbx_description
1 polymer ?
#
loop_
_entity_poly.entity_id
_entity_poly.type
_entity_poly.pdbx_seq_one_letter_code
_entity_poly.pdbx_strand_id
1 'polypeptide(L)'
;MKRIYVCLLAAMAAAGCLKDEPTQTPEINEGVNVLEVTSPSNLTKTTLTDNGDYYSVSWTADDVISVNGQESSDLTVDAENANKAVFTFEEKVSAPYCSVYPASAYKAESLSEGTATVIIPAEQTYVEGNFDPTAAIMIGYSETAGKLAFEHAVAYMKIKVTTADGAAVRSVSISGNAKETMSGEFIATFADATLVNDSKDGSSVTVTSESGFASGEEVIIAIPARNYTSGVSITLTDVNGHSKLLKSTKEFNAAAGVVYSTEMELKGKGIYGINDYIAFANAVIAGDYSAFVGDDGEVNLMTDITLESGNFTYVNAVFNGVFDGNGHTLNSPSRSNPLFNEIGPDGVVKNLNTAGAFTVLGNGYWCGASSFAKINRGTIENCNNSVNTEVDYSAPAENGLVLGCFVGQNGGIIKNCKNTGYTKVNATLGTISANTTFSTPCIAGGFAAIGHTVSTKPGENAVGYTAHTGVTPGKFEKCVNEGELKITVVGPARKTTVSAVGGICGLVVLDGVEFEECSNSGDVSRISDGEGSNDGTSCVGGILGQAVQSHSSSNPHCVEANNGYNTTITNCTNIGTILHNARYSVVIEISGTGADGKAARHATAGGIVGLINGRTDAKANVSGCTNSGIVTDGWSGQRHFIGGISGYSKNAVFTGNVMSGSLESYNGLTIGVAGGIVGAAYDGVTVSGGSSKPSFNCVGTSNVDLCAGLCVGVSLGNVSVSDVKVGVGATAKIKSKNVESTITKDNYKVYNELVSTTATGDNTNYATTVTNVTWED
;
A
#
# COMPACT_ATOMS: atom_id res chain seq x y z
N MET A 1 -11.23 17.60 -32.57
CA MET A 1 -11.73 18.49 -33.64
C MET A 1 -12.69 17.69 -34.52
N LYS A 2 -13.98 17.76 -34.25
CA LYS A 2 -15.03 17.32 -35.18
C LYS A 2 -16.01 18.49 -35.34
N ARG A 3 -16.22 18.85 -36.58
CA ARG A 3 -16.99 20.01 -37.01
C ARG A 3 -18.48 19.71 -36.86
N ILE A 4 -19.18 20.58 -36.16
CA ILE A 4 -20.65 20.60 -36.10
C ILE A 4 -21.15 21.37 -37.34
N TYR A 5 -21.98 20.75 -38.17
CA TYR A 5 -22.73 21.40 -39.23
C TYR A 5 -24.07 21.86 -38.66
N VAL A 6 -24.27 23.19 -38.71
CA VAL A 6 -25.59 23.81 -38.47
C VAL A 6 -26.34 23.85 -39.81
N CYS A 7 -27.48 23.16 -39.89
CA CYS A 7 -28.41 23.35 -41.01
C CYS A 7 -29.49 24.37 -40.63
N LEU A 8 -29.43 25.52 -41.26
CA LEU A 8 -30.50 26.52 -41.26
C LEU A 8 -31.56 26.06 -42.27
N LEU A 9 -32.81 25.82 -41.85
CA LEU A 9 -33.95 25.72 -42.76
C LEU A 9 -34.73 27.01 -42.74
N ALA A 10 -34.78 27.64 -43.91
CA ALA A 10 -35.60 28.83 -44.16
C ALA A 10 -37.04 28.43 -44.47
N ALA A 11 -38.01 29.03 -43.79
CA ALA A 11 -39.41 28.92 -44.10
C ALA A 11 -39.76 29.77 -45.32
N MET A 12 -40.32 29.16 -46.38
CA MET A 12 -40.95 29.88 -47.49
C MET A 12 -42.43 30.01 -47.23
N ALA A 13 -42.92 31.21 -47.08
CA ALA A 13 -44.34 31.57 -47.15
C ALA A 13 -44.83 31.51 -48.59
N ALA A 14 -45.86 30.70 -48.85
CA ALA A 14 -46.60 30.75 -50.11
C ALA A 14 -47.93 31.47 -49.86
N ALA A 15 -48.02 32.64 -50.48
CA ALA A 15 -49.28 33.40 -50.57
C ALA A 15 -50.17 32.76 -51.66
N GLY A 16 -51.38 32.38 -51.34
CA GLY A 16 -52.40 31.91 -52.30
C GLY A 16 -53.75 32.60 -52.08
N CYS A 17 -54.25 33.12 -53.14
CA CYS A 17 -55.33 34.07 -53.39
C CYS A 17 -56.64 33.83 -52.62
N LEU A 18 -57.22 34.99 -52.26
CA LEU A 18 -58.60 35.19 -51.83
C LEU A 18 -59.61 34.78 -52.87
N LYS A 19 -60.64 34.05 -52.44
CA LYS A 19 -61.97 34.09 -52.98
C LYS A 19 -62.97 34.40 -51.88
N ASP A 20 -63.76 35.42 -52.10
CA ASP A 20 -64.88 35.83 -51.26
C ASP A 20 -65.87 34.71 -51.13
N GLU A 21 -66.24 34.33 -49.93
CA GLU A 21 -67.53 33.65 -49.61
C GLU A 21 -68.15 34.26 -48.35
N PRO A 22 -69.47 34.15 -48.17
CA PRO A 22 -70.26 35.06 -47.40
C PRO A 22 -70.09 34.87 -45.89
N THR A 23 -70.24 35.97 -45.13
CA THR A 23 -70.35 36.05 -43.68
C THR A 23 -71.24 34.95 -43.10
N GLN A 24 -70.63 33.88 -42.56
CA GLN A 24 -71.30 33.01 -41.62
C GLN A 24 -71.35 33.70 -40.25
N THR A 25 -72.55 33.73 -39.69
CA THR A 25 -72.80 33.95 -38.25
C THR A 25 -71.88 33.10 -37.45
N PRO A 26 -71.34 33.60 -36.30
CA PRO A 26 -70.48 32.77 -35.45
C PRO A 26 -71.28 31.57 -35.02
N GLU A 27 -70.87 30.37 -35.48
CA GLU A 27 -71.36 29.14 -34.89
C GLU A 27 -70.99 29.18 -33.42
N ILE A 28 -71.99 29.07 -32.54
CA ILE A 28 -71.79 28.78 -31.13
C ILE A 28 -71.07 27.45 -31.11
N ASN A 29 -69.79 27.48 -30.73
CA ASN A 29 -68.98 26.27 -30.66
C ASN A 29 -69.58 25.44 -29.52
N GLU A 30 -70.48 24.52 -29.85
CA GLU A 30 -71.02 23.53 -28.92
C GLU A 30 -69.84 22.65 -28.51
N GLY A 31 -69.29 22.87 -27.28
CA GLY A 31 -68.15 22.10 -26.75
C GLY A 31 -68.30 20.60 -27.00
N VAL A 32 -67.18 19.88 -27.05
CA VAL A 32 -67.13 18.44 -27.32
C VAL A 32 -66.84 17.66 -26.03
N ASN A 33 -67.41 16.45 -25.96
CA ASN A 33 -67.09 15.52 -24.86
C ASN A 33 -65.89 14.62 -25.19
N VAL A 34 -65.39 14.67 -26.43
CA VAL A 34 -64.33 13.81 -26.93
C VAL A 34 -63.33 14.63 -27.71
N LEU A 35 -62.05 14.48 -27.40
CA LEU A 35 -60.95 15.24 -27.97
C LEU A 35 -59.89 14.31 -28.56
N GLU A 36 -59.58 14.44 -29.88
CA GLU A 36 -58.39 13.78 -30.45
C GLU A 36 -57.15 14.50 -30.02
N VAL A 37 -56.26 13.79 -29.37
CA VAL A 37 -55.01 14.33 -28.80
C VAL A 37 -53.82 13.67 -29.48
N THR A 38 -52.88 14.49 -29.88
CA THR A 38 -51.59 14.04 -30.41
C THR A 38 -50.49 14.52 -29.49
N SER A 39 -49.65 13.57 -29.07
CA SER A 39 -48.38 13.93 -28.39
C SER A 39 -47.32 14.30 -29.42
N PRO A 40 -46.27 15.04 -29.05
CA PRO A 40 -45.17 15.35 -29.96
C PRO A 40 -44.55 14.08 -30.57
N SER A 41 -44.28 14.09 -31.88
CA SER A 41 -43.77 12.94 -32.60
C SER A 41 -42.30 12.58 -32.36
N ASN A 42 -41.56 13.50 -31.70
CA ASN A 42 -40.16 13.30 -31.32
C ASN A 42 -40.05 13.46 -29.83
N LEU A 43 -39.85 12.34 -29.10
CA LEU A 43 -39.67 12.30 -27.66
C LEU A 43 -40.90 12.72 -26.86
N THR A 44 -41.76 11.80 -26.56
CA THR A 44 -42.65 11.89 -25.39
C THR A 44 -43.31 10.59 -25.08
N LYS A 45 -43.23 10.12 -23.91
CA LYS A 45 -44.33 9.87 -22.98
C LYS A 45 -44.18 8.64 -22.13
N THR A 46 -44.99 8.49 -21.17
CA THR A 46 -45.13 7.53 -20.08
C THR A 46 -44.42 6.20 -20.20
N THR A 47 -43.98 5.79 -21.37
CA THR A 47 -43.02 4.68 -21.58
C THR A 47 -41.97 5.09 -22.61
N LEU A 48 -40.74 5.26 -22.17
CA LEU A 48 -39.61 5.48 -23.08
C LEU A 48 -39.26 4.16 -23.76
N THR A 49 -39.27 4.15 -25.08
CA THR A 49 -38.67 3.07 -25.86
C THR A 49 -37.44 3.62 -26.56
N ASP A 50 -36.27 3.08 -26.20
CA ASP A 50 -35.02 3.42 -26.85
C ASP A 50 -34.96 2.77 -28.23
N ASN A 51 -34.96 3.59 -29.27
CA ASN A 51 -34.86 3.12 -30.68
C ASN A 51 -33.44 3.34 -31.23
N GLY A 52 -32.44 3.57 -30.35
CA GLY A 52 -31.04 3.76 -30.69
C GLY A 52 -30.65 5.20 -31.01
N ASP A 53 -31.39 5.90 -31.86
CA ASP A 53 -31.15 7.29 -32.26
C ASP A 53 -32.18 8.28 -31.68
N TYR A 54 -33.30 7.78 -31.17
CA TYR A 54 -34.37 8.60 -30.58
C TYR A 54 -35.22 7.78 -29.60
N TYR A 55 -35.85 8.46 -28.65
CA TYR A 55 -36.83 7.87 -27.74
C TYR A 55 -38.23 8.13 -28.28
N SER A 56 -39.09 7.13 -28.32
CA SER A 56 -40.52 7.29 -28.60
C SER A 56 -41.33 7.18 -27.31
N VAL A 57 -42.43 7.90 -27.25
CA VAL A 57 -43.30 7.95 -26.09
C VAL A 57 -44.74 7.77 -26.50
N SER A 58 -45.43 6.91 -25.76
CA SER A 58 -46.81 6.46 -26.11
C SER A 58 -47.78 6.82 -24.98
N TRP A 59 -49.08 7.09 -25.31
CA TRP A 59 -50.15 7.22 -24.34
C TRP A 59 -50.42 5.86 -23.68
N THR A 60 -50.70 5.84 -22.37
CA THR A 60 -51.09 4.66 -21.59
C THR A 60 -52.50 4.86 -21.03
N ALA A 61 -53.17 3.78 -20.69
CA ALA A 61 -54.56 3.84 -20.21
C ALA A 61 -54.81 4.66 -18.96
N ASP A 62 -53.74 4.90 -18.17
CA ASP A 62 -53.81 5.64 -16.90
C ASP A 62 -53.51 7.14 -17.06
N ASP A 63 -53.28 7.63 -18.29
CA ASP A 63 -52.97 9.03 -18.53
C ASP A 63 -54.19 9.93 -18.42
N VAL A 64 -54.07 11.00 -17.66
CA VAL A 64 -55.13 12.00 -17.48
C VAL A 64 -54.60 13.38 -17.90
N ILE A 65 -55.37 14.09 -18.72
CA ILE A 65 -55.10 15.48 -19.10
C ILE A 65 -56.10 16.44 -18.48
N SER A 66 -55.65 17.65 -18.18
CA SER A 66 -56.55 18.75 -17.84
C SER A 66 -56.76 19.64 -19.05
N VAL A 67 -57.99 19.93 -19.44
CA VAL A 67 -58.37 20.84 -20.52
C VAL A 67 -59.28 21.90 -19.95
N ASN A 68 -58.90 23.17 -20.04
CA ASN A 68 -59.63 24.31 -19.48
C ASN A 68 -60.08 24.13 -18.02
N GLY A 69 -59.19 23.42 -17.24
CA GLY A 69 -59.46 23.11 -15.83
C GLY A 69 -60.32 21.87 -15.56
N GLN A 70 -60.73 21.15 -16.60
CA GLN A 70 -61.45 19.88 -16.48
C GLN A 70 -60.55 18.70 -16.76
N GLU A 71 -60.61 17.67 -15.92
CA GLU A 71 -59.85 16.45 -16.12
C GLU A 71 -60.58 15.50 -17.05
N SER A 72 -59.83 14.75 -17.89
CA SER A 72 -60.36 13.69 -18.68
C SER A 72 -60.83 12.52 -17.81
N SER A 73 -61.95 11.90 -18.17
CA SER A 73 -62.54 10.79 -17.43
C SER A 73 -62.21 9.41 -18.02
N ASP A 74 -61.82 9.35 -19.29
CA ASP A 74 -61.45 8.11 -19.98
C ASP A 74 -60.49 8.41 -21.14
N LEU A 75 -59.77 7.37 -21.60
CA LEU A 75 -58.80 7.45 -22.67
C LEU A 75 -58.82 6.18 -23.53
N THR A 76 -58.86 6.36 -24.84
CA THR A 76 -58.65 5.30 -25.82
C THR A 76 -57.43 5.59 -26.66
N VAL A 77 -56.36 4.78 -26.53
CA VAL A 77 -55.13 4.91 -27.31
C VAL A 77 -55.34 4.36 -28.73
N ASP A 78 -54.85 5.04 -29.75
CA ASP A 78 -54.88 4.57 -31.13
C ASP A 78 -54.03 3.31 -31.29
N ALA A 79 -54.62 2.24 -31.81
CA ALA A 79 -54.00 0.92 -31.92
C ALA A 79 -52.82 0.88 -32.94
N GLU A 80 -52.82 1.78 -33.92
CA GLU A 80 -51.77 1.84 -34.96
C GLU A 80 -50.70 2.90 -34.63
N ASN A 81 -51.08 3.91 -33.82
CA ASN A 81 -50.20 5.00 -33.49
C ASN A 81 -50.39 5.44 -32.03
N ALA A 82 -49.61 4.86 -31.12
CA ALA A 82 -49.72 5.12 -29.70
C ALA A 82 -49.41 6.60 -29.28
N ASN A 83 -48.95 7.43 -30.22
CA ASN A 83 -48.85 8.88 -30.00
C ASN A 83 -50.17 9.62 -30.10
N LYS A 84 -51.23 8.91 -30.60
CA LYS A 84 -52.55 9.46 -30.70
C LYS A 84 -53.49 8.78 -29.71
N ALA A 85 -54.36 9.57 -29.15
CA ALA A 85 -55.39 9.05 -28.26
C ALA A 85 -56.66 9.90 -28.32
N VAL A 86 -57.75 9.34 -27.93
CA VAL A 86 -59.03 10.00 -27.76
C VAL A 86 -59.37 10.09 -26.28
N PHE A 87 -59.40 11.32 -25.77
CA PHE A 87 -59.74 11.60 -24.38
C PHE A 87 -61.23 11.97 -24.28
N THR A 88 -61.89 11.44 -23.27
CA THR A 88 -63.30 11.67 -22.97
C THR A 88 -63.43 12.53 -21.71
N PHE A 89 -64.39 13.44 -21.67
CA PHE A 89 -64.68 14.34 -20.57
C PHE A 89 -66.13 14.17 -20.12
N GLU A 90 -66.40 14.28 -18.83
CA GLU A 90 -67.77 14.23 -18.30
C GLU A 90 -68.58 15.44 -18.75
N GLU A 91 -67.97 16.63 -18.76
CA GLU A 91 -68.57 17.84 -19.25
C GLU A 91 -67.91 18.28 -20.57
N LYS A 92 -68.66 19.04 -21.38
CA LYS A 92 -68.15 19.54 -22.65
C LYS A 92 -67.03 20.56 -22.46
N VAL A 93 -65.92 20.36 -23.16
CA VAL A 93 -64.84 21.31 -23.29
C VAL A 93 -64.93 22.11 -24.60
N SER A 94 -64.63 23.37 -24.59
CA SER A 94 -64.76 24.28 -25.76
C SER A 94 -63.42 24.91 -26.11
N ALA A 95 -63.17 25.09 -27.42
CA ALA A 95 -62.00 25.84 -27.90
C ALA A 95 -62.07 27.32 -27.51
N PRO A 96 -60.93 27.99 -27.27
CA PRO A 96 -59.59 27.41 -27.34
C PRO A 96 -59.35 26.41 -26.21
N TYR A 97 -58.69 25.28 -26.53
CA TYR A 97 -58.29 24.27 -25.58
C TYR A 97 -56.95 24.63 -25.00
N CYS A 98 -56.94 24.90 -23.71
CA CYS A 98 -55.74 25.12 -22.91
C CYS A 98 -55.52 23.88 -22.03
N SER A 99 -54.46 23.11 -22.29
CA SER A 99 -54.30 21.79 -21.69
C SER A 99 -52.95 21.59 -21.01
N VAL A 100 -52.98 20.84 -19.92
CA VAL A 100 -51.79 20.42 -19.15
C VAL A 100 -51.80 18.90 -19.01
N TYR A 101 -50.67 18.29 -19.22
CA TYR A 101 -50.38 16.91 -18.84
C TYR A 101 -49.19 16.86 -17.89
N PRO A 102 -49.21 16.01 -16.87
CA PRO A 102 -50.38 15.27 -16.38
C PRO A 102 -51.40 16.23 -15.72
N ALA A 103 -52.66 15.83 -15.65
CA ALA A 103 -53.69 16.63 -15.01
C ALA A 103 -53.34 16.98 -13.55
N SER A 104 -52.64 16.07 -12.82
CA SER A 104 -52.16 16.26 -11.45
C SER A 104 -51.16 17.39 -11.26
N ALA A 105 -50.49 17.80 -12.35
CA ALA A 105 -49.57 18.93 -12.31
C ALA A 105 -50.26 20.29 -12.46
N TYR A 106 -51.51 20.31 -12.90
CA TYR A 106 -52.27 21.53 -13.12
C TYR A 106 -52.83 22.13 -11.82
N LYS A 107 -52.66 23.42 -11.63
CA LYS A 107 -53.25 24.17 -10.55
C LYS A 107 -54.33 25.09 -11.08
N ALA A 108 -55.55 24.90 -10.66
CA ALA A 108 -56.81 25.37 -11.29
C ALA A 108 -57.00 26.90 -11.38
N GLU A 109 -56.10 27.76 -10.90
CA GLU A 109 -56.38 29.19 -10.68
C GLU A 109 -55.87 30.12 -11.79
N SER A 110 -55.44 29.61 -12.98
CA SER A 110 -54.59 30.46 -13.82
C SER A 110 -54.89 30.50 -15.32
N LEU A 111 -56.09 30.19 -15.75
CA LEU A 111 -56.46 30.25 -17.18
C LEU A 111 -56.59 31.68 -17.75
N SER A 112 -56.42 32.72 -16.94
CA SER A 112 -56.42 34.10 -17.39
C SER A 112 -55.10 34.44 -18.08
N GLU A 113 -55.18 34.94 -19.30
CA GLU A 113 -54.04 35.47 -20.08
C GLU A 113 -53.18 34.43 -20.82
N GLY A 114 -53.74 33.23 -21.15
CA GLY A 114 -53.03 32.22 -21.95
C GLY A 114 -51.92 31.52 -21.19
N THR A 115 -52.01 31.42 -19.85
CA THR A 115 -51.05 30.76 -18.97
C THR A 115 -51.75 29.82 -17.98
N ALA A 116 -50.99 28.86 -17.46
CA ALA A 116 -51.37 27.98 -16.36
C ALA A 116 -50.28 27.88 -15.33
N THR A 117 -50.64 27.71 -14.06
CA THR A 117 -49.66 27.28 -13.04
C THR A 117 -49.57 25.75 -13.07
N VAL A 118 -48.33 25.25 -13.18
CA VAL A 118 -47.99 23.83 -13.14
C VAL A 118 -46.99 23.53 -12.06
N ILE A 119 -46.97 22.31 -11.52
CA ILE A 119 -46.05 21.91 -10.45
C ILE A 119 -45.13 20.84 -10.99
N ILE A 120 -43.82 21.10 -10.86
CA ILE A 120 -42.77 20.07 -11.02
C ILE A 120 -42.43 19.53 -9.64
N PRO A 121 -42.59 18.22 -9.37
CA PRO A 121 -42.28 17.67 -8.04
C PRO A 121 -40.77 17.74 -7.72
N ALA A 122 -40.45 18.08 -6.48
CA ALA A 122 -39.06 18.11 -5.99
C ALA A 122 -38.49 16.68 -5.83
N GLU A 123 -39.34 15.77 -5.38
CA GLU A 123 -39.06 14.32 -5.30
C GLU A 123 -39.81 13.64 -6.44
N GLN A 124 -39.05 13.02 -7.35
CA GLN A 124 -39.60 12.25 -8.47
C GLN A 124 -39.48 10.77 -8.18
N THR A 125 -40.49 10.01 -8.62
CA THR A 125 -40.55 8.56 -8.41
C THR A 125 -39.65 7.84 -9.41
N TYR A 126 -38.84 6.88 -8.93
CA TYR A 126 -38.06 6.03 -9.81
C TYR A 126 -39.01 5.08 -10.61
N VAL A 127 -38.83 5.08 -11.91
CA VAL A 127 -39.46 4.14 -12.82
C VAL A 127 -38.37 3.49 -13.67
N GLU A 128 -38.23 2.17 -13.58
CA GLU A 128 -37.18 1.44 -14.32
C GLU A 128 -37.28 1.70 -15.83
N GLY A 129 -36.18 2.17 -16.40
CA GLY A 129 -36.08 2.51 -17.83
C GLY A 129 -36.91 3.71 -18.26
N ASN A 130 -37.53 4.45 -17.33
CA ASN A 130 -38.44 5.55 -17.64
C ASN A 130 -38.28 6.72 -16.62
N PHE A 131 -38.99 7.81 -16.86
CA PHE A 131 -39.10 8.96 -15.96
C PHE A 131 -40.41 8.89 -15.14
N ASP A 132 -40.51 9.70 -14.10
CA ASP A 132 -41.77 9.90 -13.34
C ASP A 132 -42.82 10.58 -14.22
N PRO A 133 -43.95 9.92 -14.50
CA PRO A 133 -45.02 10.51 -15.32
C PRO A 133 -45.57 11.82 -14.76
N THR A 134 -45.54 11.98 -13.40
CA THR A 134 -46.06 13.18 -12.74
C THR A 134 -45.16 14.41 -12.96
N ALA A 135 -43.89 14.21 -13.34
CA ALA A 135 -42.91 15.25 -13.63
C ALA A 135 -42.80 15.56 -15.16
N ALA A 136 -43.45 14.77 -15.99
CA ALA A 136 -43.34 14.88 -17.46
C ALA A 136 -44.28 15.93 -18.04
N ILE A 137 -44.10 17.18 -17.64
CA ILE A 137 -44.99 18.28 -18.02
C ILE A 137 -45.05 18.50 -19.52
N MET A 138 -46.26 18.46 -20.07
CA MET A 138 -46.57 18.88 -21.45
C MET A 138 -47.68 19.91 -21.45
N ILE A 139 -47.65 20.84 -22.38
CA ILE A 139 -48.59 21.94 -22.55
C ILE A 139 -49.25 21.79 -23.93
N GLY A 140 -50.56 21.88 -23.98
CA GLY A 140 -51.32 21.81 -25.22
C GLY A 140 -52.16 23.05 -25.45
N TYR A 141 -52.17 23.59 -26.68
CA TYR A 141 -53.03 24.64 -27.08
C TYR A 141 -53.64 24.39 -28.47
N SER A 142 -54.96 24.62 -28.61
CA SER A 142 -55.58 24.51 -29.90
C SER A 142 -56.88 25.35 -29.98
N GLU A 143 -57.05 26.08 -31.08
CA GLU A 143 -58.29 26.76 -31.45
C GLU A 143 -59.20 25.88 -32.30
N THR A 144 -58.71 24.72 -32.76
CA THR A 144 -59.43 23.83 -33.67
C THR A 144 -60.30 22.90 -32.86
N ALA A 145 -61.61 22.91 -33.14
CA ALA A 145 -62.57 22.07 -32.46
C ALA A 145 -62.24 20.56 -32.61
N GLY A 146 -62.24 19.86 -31.47
CA GLY A 146 -62.01 18.41 -31.38
C GLY A 146 -60.59 17.91 -31.56
N LYS A 147 -59.62 18.82 -31.71
CA LYS A 147 -58.21 18.44 -31.91
C LYS A 147 -57.27 19.22 -31.00
N LEU A 148 -56.31 18.49 -30.40
CA LEU A 148 -55.29 19.06 -29.52
C LEU A 148 -53.92 18.43 -29.79
N ALA A 149 -52.87 19.25 -29.79
CA ALA A 149 -51.49 18.78 -29.82
C ALA A 149 -50.74 19.28 -28.58
N PHE A 150 -49.90 18.43 -27.99
CA PHE A 150 -49.07 18.77 -26.88
C PHE A 150 -47.63 19.05 -27.32
N GLU A 151 -46.96 19.92 -26.59
CA GLU A 151 -45.52 20.14 -26.64
C GLU A 151 -44.89 19.92 -25.25
N HIS A 152 -43.64 19.48 -25.21
CA HIS A 152 -42.92 19.34 -23.96
C HIS A 152 -42.61 20.69 -23.30
N ALA A 153 -42.64 20.71 -21.98
CA ALA A 153 -42.20 21.85 -21.18
C ALA A 153 -40.99 21.50 -20.31
N VAL A 154 -40.55 20.24 -20.27
CA VAL A 154 -39.41 19.76 -19.52
C VAL A 154 -38.39 19.07 -20.44
N ALA A 155 -37.11 19.02 -19.98
CA ALA A 155 -36.04 18.21 -20.52
C ALA A 155 -35.79 17.01 -19.59
N TYR A 156 -35.05 16.02 -20.03
CA TYR A 156 -34.78 14.80 -19.27
C TYR A 156 -33.27 14.60 -19.11
N MET A 157 -32.84 14.26 -17.90
CA MET A 157 -31.46 13.83 -17.61
C MET A 157 -31.45 12.34 -17.32
N LYS A 158 -30.81 11.55 -18.20
CA LYS A 158 -30.57 10.13 -18.00
C LYS A 158 -29.19 9.91 -17.42
N ILE A 159 -29.14 9.44 -16.18
CA ILE A 159 -27.90 9.27 -15.43
C ILE A 159 -27.72 7.77 -15.18
N LYS A 160 -26.69 7.19 -15.81
CA LYS A 160 -26.26 5.84 -15.50
C LYS A 160 -25.39 5.90 -14.26
N VAL A 161 -25.84 5.25 -13.19
CA VAL A 161 -25.15 5.22 -11.91
C VAL A 161 -24.25 3.99 -11.83
N THR A 162 -22.99 4.16 -11.44
CA THR A 162 -22.05 3.07 -11.19
C THR A 162 -21.39 3.26 -9.83
N THR A 163 -21.01 2.16 -9.17
CA THR A 163 -20.30 2.19 -7.91
C THR A 163 -19.06 1.31 -7.99
N ALA A 164 -17.92 1.80 -7.51
CA ALA A 164 -16.67 1.06 -7.54
C ALA A 164 -16.63 -0.07 -6.50
N ASP A 165 -17.34 0.10 -5.39
CA ASP A 165 -17.41 -0.83 -4.25
C ASP A 165 -18.65 -1.75 -4.28
N GLY A 166 -19.52 -1.58 -5.29
CA GLY A 166 -20.78 -2.32 -5.41
C GLY A 166 -21.88 -1.85 -4.44
N ALA A 167 -21.66 -0.79 -3.65
CA ALA A 167 -22.71 -0.20 -2.82
C ALA A 167 -23.82 0.40 -3.70
N ALA A 168 -25.07 0.23 -3.27
CA ALA A 168 -26.20 0.79 -4.02
C ALA A 168 -26.25 2.33 -3.84
N VAL A 169 -26.54 3.07 -4.92
CA VAL A 169 -26.80 4.50 -4.86
C VAL A 169 -28.22 4.72 -4.34
N ARG A 170 -28.38 5.48 -3.28
CA ARG A 170 -29.69 5.76 -2.65
C ARG A 170 -30.45 6.86 -3.36
N SER A 171 -29.77 7.92 -3.79
CA SER A 171 -30.41 9.06 -4.45
C SER A 171 -29.55 9.71 -5.52
N VAL A 172 -30.24 10.25 -6.52
CA VAL A 172 -29.68 11.09 -7.57
C VAL A 172 -30.40 12.44 -7.52
N SER A 173 -29.66 13.53 -7.32
CA SER A 173 -30.20 14.89 -7.23
C SER A 173 -29.54 15.79 -8.27
N ILE A 174 -30.34 16.68 -8.91
CA ILE A 174 -29.87 17.67 -9.86
C ILE A 174 -30.23 19.07 -9.36
N SER A 175 -29.30 19.99 -9.45
CA SER A 175 -29.49 21.41 -9.08
C SER A 175 -28.87 22.34 -10.11
N GLY A 176 -29.47 23.52 -10.30
CA GLY A 176 -28.89 24.62 -11.07
C GLY A 176 -27.81 25.35 -10.29
N ASN A 177 -26.66 25.64 -10.91
CA ASN A 177 -25.51 26.26 -10.22
C ASN A 177 -25.71 27.75 -9.85
N ALA A 178 -26.62 28.45 -10.53
CA ALA A 178 -27.02 29.81 -10.17
C ALA A 178 -28.27 29.84 -9.26
N LYS A 179 -28.63 28.67 -8.69
CA LYS A 179 -29.86 28.49 -7.89
C LYS A 179 -31.14 28.71 -8.70
N GLU A 180 -31.13 28.33 -9.95
CA GLU A 180 -32.33 28.30 -10.77
C GLU A 180 -33.38 27.39 -10.12
N THR A 181 -34.63 27.77 -10.18
CA THR A 181 -35.74 26.94 -9.72
C THR A 181 -35.85 25.69 -10.58
N MET A 182 -35.82 24.51 -9.93
CA MET A 182 -35.88 23.19 -10.59
C MET A 182 -37.22 22.48 -10.30
N SER A 183 -37.88 22.81 -9.20
CA SER A 183 -39.12 22.19 -8.73
C SER A 183 -40.04 23.21 -8.10
N GLY A 184 -41.28 22.84 -7.86
CA GLY A 184 -42.32 23.72 -7.33
C GLY A 184 -43.23 24.31 -8.41
N GLU A 185 -43.82 25.49 -8.18
CA GLU A 185 -44.76 26.12 -9.06
C GLU A 185 -44.08 26.88 -10.23
N PHE A 186 -44.53 26.62 -11.46
CA PHE A 186 -44.11 27.29 -12.67
C PHE A 186 -45.32 27.89 -13.40
N ILE A 187 -45.14 29.02 -14.02
CA ILE A 187 -46.12 29.56 -14.98
C ILE A 187 -45.80 29.00 -16.35
N ALA A 188 -46.70 28.20 -16.90
CA ALA A 188 -46.62 27.65 -18.24
C ALA A 188 -47.36 28.56 -19.20
N THR A 189 -46.73 28.90 -20.31
CA THR A 189 -47.38 29.65 -21.41
C THR A 189 -47.93 28.69 -22.45
N PHE A 190 -49.22 28.79 -22.78
CA PHE A 190 -49.85 27.88 -23.73
C PHE A 190 -49.36 28.07 -25.16
N ALA A 191 -48.92 29.27 -25.53
CA ALA A 191 -48.52 29.59 -26.90
C ALA A 191 -47.22 28.91 -27.36
N ASP A 192 -46.31 28.59 -26.44
CA ASP A 192 -44.95 28.11 -26.74
C ASP A 192 -44.44 27.07 -25.72
N ALA A 193 -45.32 26.56 -24.86
CA ALA A 193 -45.01 25.60 -23.78
C ALA A 193 -43.83 25.98 -22.88
N THR A 194 -43.50 27.27 -22.75
CA THR A 194 -42.40 27.74 -21.90
C THR A 194 -42.80 27.72 -20.43
N LEU A 195 -41.84 27.36 -19.55
CA LEU A 195 -42.00 27.41 -18.11
C LEU A 195 -41.19 28.59 -17.53
N VAL A 196 -41.85 29.47 -16.79
CA VAL A 196 -41.19 30.57 -16.10
C VAL A 196 -41.45 30.49 -14.59
N ASN A 197 -40.39 30.62 -13.81
CA ASN A 197 -40.48 30.80 -12.37
C ASN A 197 -39.27 31.64 -11.92
N ASP A 198 -39.53 32.73 -11.22
CA ASP A 198 -38.52 33.61 -10.65
C ASP A 198 -38.31 33.38 -9.13
N SER A 199 -39.10 32.50 -8.50
CA SER A 199 -38.85 32.08 -7.11
C SER A 199 -37.55 31.30 -7.04
N LYS A 200 -36.83 31.40 -5.92
CA LYS A 200 -35.63 30.60 -5.68
C LYS A 200 -35.91 29.42 -4.80
N ASP A 201 -37.16 29.10 -4.58
CA ASP A 201 -37.61 27.93 -3.83
C ASP A 201 -37.59 26.72 -4.77
N GLY A 202 -37.22 25.53 -4.27
CA GLY A 202 -37.15 24.33 -5.08
C GLY A 202 -35.93 24.28 -6.02
N SER A 203 -34.73 24.52 -5.52
CA SER A 203 -33.49 24.60 -6.31
C SER A 203 -32.97 23.26 -6.82
N SER A 204 -33.62 22.13 -6.50
CA SER A 204 -33.21 20.79 -6.93
C SER A 204 -34.41 19.90 -7.21
N VAL A 205 -34.15 18.85 -7.98
CA VAL A 205 -35.02 17.68 -8.16
C VAL A 205 -34.25 16.43 -7.78
N THR A 206 -34.92 15.48 -7.15
CA THR A 206 -34.26 14.25 -6.61
C THR A 206 -35.12 13.02 -6.95
N VAL A 207 -34.44 11.95 -7.28
CA VAL A 207 -35.03 10.60 -7.33
C VAL A 207 -34.36 9.77 -6.26
N THR A 208 -35.18 9.10 -5.42
CA THR A 208 -34.71 8.29 -4.31
C THR A 208 -35.22 6.85 -4.46
N SER A 209 -34.36 5.88 -4.13
CA SER A 209 -34.72 4.46 -4.03
C SER A 209 -34.45 3.98 -2.62
N GLU A 210 -35.46 3.40 -1.95
CA GLU A 210 -35.27 2.83 -0.60
C GLU A 210 -34.34 1.63 -0.61
N SER A 211 -34.39 0.78 -1.63
CA SER A 211 -33.50 -0.36 -1.82
C SER A 211 -32.14 0.02 -2.40
N GLY A 212 -32.01 1.24 -2.91
CA GLY A 212 -30.86 1.73 -3.68
C GLY A 212 -30.92 1.30 -5.15
N PHE A 213 -30.28 2.10 -6.00
CA PHE A 213 -30.03 1.77 -7.40
C PHE A 213 -28.80 0.87 -7.50
N ALA A 214 -28.90 -0.27 -8.19
CA ALA A 214 -27.76 -1.13 -8.43
C ALA A 214 -26.75 -0.47 -9.39
N SER A 215 -25.49 -0.89 -9.30
CA SER A 215 -24.47 -0.40 -10.24
C SER A 215 -24.83 -0.77 -11.68
N GLY A 216 -24.88 0.22 -12.55
CA GLY A 216 -25.27 0.09 -13.95
C GLY A 216 -26.70 0.50 -14.25
N GLU A 217 -27.54 0.76 -13.26
CA GLU A 217 -28.91 1.25 -13.47
C GLU A 217 -28.94 2.69 -14.01
N GLU A 218 -29.98 2.98 -14.79
CA GLU A 218 -30.23 4.29 -15.38
C GLU A 218 -31.39 4.98 -14.65
N VAL A 219 -31.13 6.19 -14.16
CA VAL A 219 -32.11 7.04 -13.49
C VAL A 219 -32.44 8.20 -14.42
N ILE A 220 -33.73 8.38 -14.75
CA ILE A 220 -34.18 9.45 -15.62
C ILE A 220 -34.95 10.48 -14.81
N ILE A 221 -34.51 11.73 -14.86
CA ILE A 221 -35.03 12.85 -14.06
C ILE A 221 -35.54 13.94 -15.02
N ALA A 222 -36.78 14.41 -14.83
CA ALA A 222 -37.30 15.56 -15.55
C ALA A 222 -36.84 16.86 -14.89
N ILE A 223 -36.36 17.79 -15.69
CA ILE A 223 -35.95 19.12 -15.28
C ILE A 223 -36.61 20.20 -16.12
N PRO A 224 -36.86 21.43 -15.62
CA PRO A 224 -37.38 22.53 -16.41
C PRO A 224 -36.57 22.76 -17.69
N ALA A 225 -37.25 22.85 -18.84
CA ALA A 225 -36.59 23.23 -20.08
C ALA A 225 -36.21 24.70 -20.02
N ARG A 226 -34.92 25.00 -19.89
CA ARG A 226 -34.38 26.38 -19.80
C ARG A 226 -32.90 26.42 -20.01
N ASN A 227 -32.36 27.63 -20.12
CA ASN A 227 -30.93 27.81 -20.15
C ASN A 227 -30.35 27.97 -18.73
N TYR A 228 -29.44 27.05 -18.32
CA TYR A 228 -28.69 27.08 -17.09
C TYR A 228 -27.33 27.77 -17.34
N THR A 229 -27.26 29.07 -17.20
CA THR A 229 -26.10 29.89 -17.59
C THR A 229 -24.82 29.56 -16.85
N SER A 230 -24.91 29.07 -15.62
CA SER A 230 -23.78 28.62 -14.80
C SER A 230 -23.63 27.09 -14.77
N GLY A 231 -24.39 26.37 -15.61
CA GLY A 231 -24.43 24.92 -15.65
C GLY A 231 -25.23 24.29 -14.53
N VAL A 232 -25.13 22.98 -14.42
CA VAL A 232 -25.84 22.16 -13.45
C VAL A 232 -24.89 21.30 -12.62
N SER A 233 -25.33 20.91 -11.42
CA SER A 233 -24.66 19.97 -10.55
C SER A 233 -25.51 18.71 -10.38
N ILE A 234 -24.88 17.54 -10.43
CA ILE A 234 -25.50 16.24 -10.15
C ILE A 234 -24.84 15.66 -8.92
N THR A 235 -25.63 15.25 -7.93
CA THR A 235 -25.16 14.60 -6.71
C THR A 235 -25.65 13.18 -6.64
N LEU A 236 -24.74 12.21 -6.52
CA LEU A 236 -25.06 10.83 -6.14
C LEU A 236 -24.83 10.66 -4.64
N THR A 237 -25.74 9.94 -3.96
CA THR A 237 -25.55 9.57 -2.56
C THR A 237 -25.85 8.08 -2.41
N ASP A 238 -24.93 7.33 -1.76
CA ASP A 238 -25.13 5.89 -1.53
C ASP A 238 -26.01 5.61 -0.28
N VAL A 239 -26.27 4.33 -0.04
CA VAL A 239 -27.06 3.87 1.11
C VAL A 239 -26.36 4.14 2.45
N ASN A 240 -25.04 4.39 2.45
CA ASN A 240 -24.23 4.69 3.62
C ASN A 240 -24.09 6.21 3.86
N GLY A 241 -24.63 7.04 2.95
CA GLY A 241 -24.57 8.50 3.05
C GLY A 241 -23.33 9.15 2.39
N HIS A 242 -22.47 8.37 1.71
CA HIS A 242 -21.37 8.96 0.94
C HIS A 242 -21.93 9.63 -0.32
N SER A 243 -21.41 10.79 -0.63
CA SER A 243 -21.91 11.59 -1.76
C SER A 243 -20.78 11.99 -2.70
N LYS A 244 -21.10 12.02 -4.00
CA LYS A 244 -20.25 12.57 -5.04
C LYS A 244 -20.98 13.65 -5.81
N LEU A 245 -20.35 14.78 -5.93
CA LEU A 245 -20.84 15.92 -6.70
C LEU A 245 -20.10 15.99 -8.05
N LEU A 246 -20.85 15.94 -9.16
CA LEU A 246 -20.38 16.35 -10.49
C LEU A 246 -20.92 17.73 -10.79
N LYS A 247 -20.03 18.72 -10.87
CA LYS A 247 -20.39 20.11 -11.17
C LYS A 247 -19.89 20.50 -12.55
N SER A 248 -20.82 20.84 -13.45
CA SER A 248 -20.50 21.48 -14.73
C SER A 248 -20.71 22.98 -14.63
N THR A 249 -19.66 23.75 -14.88
CA THR A 249 -19.74 25.24 -14.91
C THR A 249 -20.00 25.80 -16.31
N LYS A 250 -20.13 24.91 -17.31
CA LYS A 250 -20.47 25.33 -18.67
C LYS A 250 -21.95 25.56 -18.78
N GLU A 251 -22.31 26.62 -19.52
CA GLU A 251 -23.70 26.88 -19.91
C GLU A 251 -24.34 25.63 -20.49
N PHE A 252 -25.52 25.31 -19.99
CA PHE A 252 -26.29 24.15 -20.39
C PHE A 252 -27.72 24.59 -20.80
N ASN A 253 -28.01 24.51 -22.09
CA ASN A 253 -29.33 24.77 -22.60
C ASN A 253 -30.15 23.46 -22.66
N ALA A 254 -30.99 23.24 -21.66
CA ALA A 254 -31.89 22.11 -21.60
C ALA A 254 -33.10 22.36 -22.49
N ALA A 255 -33.09 21.80 -23.70
CA ALA A 255 -34.18 21.93 -24.64
C ALA A 255 -35.35 20.99 -24.27
N ALA A 256 -36.59 21.49 -24.39
CA ALA A 256 -37.79 20.73 -24.10
C ALA A 256 -37.87 19.43 -24.92
N GLY A 257 -38.22 18.34 -24.27
CA GLY A 257 -38.35 17.01 -24.89
C GLY A 257 -37.00 16.30 -25.19
N VAL A 258 -35.87 16.89 -24.88
CA VAL A 258 -34.54 16.28 -25.15
C VAL A 258 -34.07 15.49 -23.97
N VAL A 259 -33.54 14.27 -24.22
CA VAL A 259 -32.86 13.43 -23.21
C VAL A 259 -31.37 13.62 -23.31
N TYR A 260 -30.77 14.05 -22.20
CA TYR A 260 -29.32 14.21 -22.06
C TYR A 260 -28.77 13.07 -21.21
N SER A 261 -27.80 12.34 -21.72
CA SER A 261 -27.22 11.18 -21.04
C SER A 261 -25.86 11.48 -20.43
N THR A 262 -25.62 10.99 -19.22
CA THR A 262 -24.29 11.01 -18.57
C THR A 262 -24.12 9.76 -17.73
N GLU A 263 -22.87 9.40 -17.45
CA GLU A 263 -22.52 8.31 -16.55
C GLU A 263 -21.76 8.89 -15.36
N MET A 264 -22.08 8.45 -14.15
CA MET A 264 -21.41 8.85 -12.92
C MET A 264 -21.09 7.64 -12.07
N GLU A 265 -19.83 7.57 -11.64
CA GLU A 265 -19.36 6.56 -10.71
C GLU A 265 -19.25 7.15 -9.32
N LEU A 266 -19.94 6.57 -8.35
CA LEU A 266 -19.77 6.89 -6.94
C LEU A 266 -18.68 5.97 -6.37
N LYS A 267 -17.65 6.56 -5.76
CA LYS A 267 -16.61 5.85 -5.03
C LYS A 267 -16.75 6.21 -3.57
N GLY A 268 -16.73 5.19 -2.70
CA GLY A 268 -16.60 5.38 -1.26
C GLY A 268 -15.28 6.06 -0.89
N LYS A 269 -15.07 6.33 0.38
CA LYS A 269 -13.75 6.77 0.87
C LYS A 269 -12.76 5.63 0.77
N GLY A 270 -11.56 5.89 0.24
CA GLY A 270 -10.52 4.89 0.03
C GLY A 270 -9.66 5.21 -1.19
N ILE A 271 -8.82 4.25 -1.58
CA ILE A 271 -7.86 4.39 -2.68
C ILE A 271 -8.22 3.37 -3.77
N TYR A 272 -8.80 3.83 -4.87
CA TYR A 272 -9.32 3.03 -5.99
C TYR A 272 -8.44 3.05 -7.23
N GLY A 273 -7.29 3.75 -7.19
CA GLY A 273 -6.39 3.84 -8.32
C GLY A 273 -5.18 4.71 -8.03
N ILE A 274 -4.27 4.82 -9.02
CA ILE A 274 -3.02 5.57 -8.88
C ILE A 274 -3.24 7.04 -8.54
N ASN A 275 -4.26 7.68 -9.11
CA ASN A 275 -4.57 9.09 -8.84
C ASN A 275 -5.03 9.30 -7.40
N ASP A 276 -5.82 8.36 -6.86
CA ASP A 276 -6.25 8.42 -5.46
C ASP A 276 -5.07 8.20 -4.52
N TYR A 277 -4.15 7.26 -4.86
CA TYR A 277 -2.93 7.06 -4.09
C TYR A 277 -2.03 8.30 -4.06
N ILE A 278 -1.84 8.97 -5.21
CA ILE A 278 -1.08 10.22 -5.31
C ILE A 278 -1.76 11.33 -4.49
N ALA A 279 -3.08 11.44 -4.58
CA ALA A 279 -3.86 12.42 -3.82
C ALA A 279 -3.77 12.15 -2.31
N PHE A 280 -3.87 10.88 -1.89
CA PHE A 280 -3.66 10.46 -0.50
C PHE A 280 -2.26 10.81 0.00
N ALA A 281 -1.20 10.48 -0.75
CA ALA A 281 0.17 10.80 -0.35
C ALA A 281 0.38 12.31 -0.17
N ASN A 282 -0.17 13.12 -1.08
CA ASN A 282 -0.15 14.59 -0.96
C ASN A 282 -0.95 15.10 0.23
N ALA A 283 -2.09 14.48 0.53
CA ALA A 283 -2.93 14.82 1.68
C ALA A 283 -2.22 14.54 3.02
N VAL A 284 -1.51 13.41 3.13
CA VAL A 284 -0.66 13.12 4.30
C VAL A 284 0.46 14.15 4.44
N ILE A 285 1.12 14.54 3.34
CA ILE A 285 2.16 15.59 3.34
C ILE A 285 1.57 16.94 3.77
N ALA A 286 0.34 17.25 3.39
CA ALA A 286 -0.38 18.46 3.79
C ALA A 286 -0.91 18.41 5.24
N GLY A 287 -0.91 17.24 5.88
CA GLY A 287 -1.36 17.03 7.25
C GLY A 287 -2.87 16.77 7.41
N ASP A 288 -3.63 16.64 6.31
CA ASP A 288 -5.05 16.30 6.36
C ASP A 288 -5.40 15.31 5.24
N TYR A 289 -5.61 14.06 5.63
CA TYR A 289 -6.03 12.97 4.75
C TYR A 289 -7.42 12.40 5.11
N SER A 290 -8.23 13.14 5.86
CA SER A 290 -9.56 12.74 6.32
C SER A 290 -10.53 12.36 5.19
N ALA A 291 -10.31 12.91 3.98
CA ALA A 291 -11.06 12.56 2.77
C ALA A 291 -10.91 11.10 2.33
N PHE A 292 -9.85 10.40 2.79
CA PHE A 292 -9.57 9.00 2.46
C PHE A 292 -9.90 8.04 3.60
N VAL A 293 -10.21 8.57 4.79
CA VAL A 293 -10.51 7.76 5.98
C VAL A 293 -11.96 7.30 5.92
N GLY A 294 -12.17 5.99 5.86
CA GLY A 294 -13.48 5.35 5.89
C GLY A 294 -14.20 5.50 7.23
N ASP A 295 -15.40 4.92 7.33
CA ASP A 295 -16.19 4.94 8.57
C ASP A 295 -15.59 4.05 9.67
N ASP A 296 -14.72 3.10 9.28
CA ASP A 296 -13.90 2.28 10.17
C ASP A 296 -12.70 3.02 10.78
N GLY A 297 -12.46 4.26 10.37
CA GLY A 297 -11.31 5.08 10.79
C GLY A 297 -10.01 4.75 10.05
N GLU A 298 -10.06 3.99 8.97
CA GLU A 298 -8.91 3.50 8.23
C GLU A 298 -8.85 4.05 6.80
N VAL A 299 -7.66 4.10 6.23
CA VAL A 299 -7.45 4.37 4.82
C VAL A 299 -7.35 3.02 4.10
N ASN A 300 -8.34 2.69 3.31
CA ASN A 300 -8.47 1.40 2.67
C ASN A 300 -7.94 1.43 1.23
N LEU A 301 -7.07 0.49 0.87
CA LEU A 301 -6.72 0.21 -0.52
C LEU A 301 -7.80 -0.72 -1.09
N MET A 302 -8.47 -0.29 -2.16
CA MET A 302 -9.67 -0.94 -2.69
C MET A 302 -9.41 -1.76 -3.96
N THR A 303 -8.19 -1.71 -4.48
CA THR A 303 -7.77 -2.46 -5.68
C THR A 303 -6.26 -2.55 -5.76
N ASP A 304 -5.76 -3.46 -6.56
CA ASP A 304 -4.35 -3.51 -6.93
C ASP A 304 -3.96 -2.28 -7.75
N ILE A 305 -2.83 -1.64 -7.41
CA ILE A 305 -2.36 -0.45 -8.10
C ILE A 305 -0.96 -0.67 -8.64
N THR A 306 -0.74 -0.34 -9.91
CA THR A 306 0.60 -0.22 -10.48
C THR A 306 1.04 1.24 -10.46
N LEU A 307 2.15 1.48 -9.76
CA LEU A 307 2.79 2.78 -9.63
C LEU A 307 3.75 2.95 -10.82
N GLU A 308 3.47 3.91 -11.70
CA GLU A 308 4.30 4.14 -12.88
C GLU A 308 5.70 4.67 -12.50
N SER A 309 6.71 4.29 -13.28
CA SER A 309 8.07 4.78 -13.11
C SER A 309 8.16 6.28 -13.46
N GLY A 310 8.83 7.07 -12.63
CA GLY A 310 9.20 8.47 -12.91
C GLY A 310 8.29 9.55 -12.32
N ASN A 311 7.04 9.26 -11.95
CA ASN A 311 6.11 10.21 -11.32
C ASN A 311 5.56 9.69 -9.98
N PHE A 312 6.28 8.79 -9.36
CA PHE A 312 5.82 8.18 -8.11
C PHE A 312 5.91 9.19 -6.95
N THR A 313 4.76 9.59 -6.46
CA THR A 313 4.64 10.34 -5.21
C THR A 313 4.54 9.35 -4.06
N TYR A 314 5.53 9.32 -3.19
CA TYR A 314 5.50 8.53 -1.96
C TYR A 314 5.03 9.39 -0.79
N VAL A 315 4.59 8.76 0.30
CA VAL A 315 4.19 9.47 1.52
C VAL A 315 5.43 10.05 2.20
N ASN A 316 5.85 11.26 1.76
CA ASN A 316 7.05 11.95 2.27
C ASN A 316 6.76 12.76 3.54
N ALA A 317 6.09 12.13 4.49
CA ALA A 317 5.76 12.70 5.79
C ALA A 317 5.68 11.56 6.84
N VAL A 318 5.41 11.93 8.09
CA VAL A 318 5.09 10.96 9.14
C VAL A 318 3.62 10.57 9.01
N PHE A 319 3.35 9.29 8.84
CA PHE A 319 2.01 8.73 8.79
C PHE A 319 1.63 8.14 10.15
N ASN A 320 0.61 8.69 10.81
CA ASN A 320 0.12 8.25 12.13
C ASN A 320 -1.31 7.67 12.07
N GLY A 321 -1.83 7.37 10.88
CA GLY A 321 -3.13 6.73 10.71
C GLY A 321 -3.03 5.22 10.57
N VAL A 322 -4.16 4.59 10.24
CA VAL A 322 -4.23 3.18 9.86
C VAL A 322 -4.39 3.10 8.34
N PHE A 323 -3.48 2.38 7.68
CA PHE A 323 -3.54 2.06 6.27
C PHE A 323 -3.77 0.55 6.13
N ASP A 324 -4.95 0.16 5.64
CA ASP A 324 -5.27 -1.23 5.36
C ASP A 324 -5.15 -1.51 3.85
N GLY A 325 -4.23 -2.38 3.51
CA GLY A 325 -4.04 -2.84 2.14
C GLY A 325 -5.14 -3.78 1.65
N ASN A 326 -6.01 -4.29 2.55
CA ASN A 326 -7.09 -5.26 2.23
C ASN A 326 -6.62 -6.47 1.41
N GLY A 327 -5.33 -6.83 1.52
CA GLY A 327 -4.71 -7.89 0.72
C GLY A 327 -4.37 -7.47 -0.72
N HIS A 328 -4.61 -6.23 -1.10
CA HIS A 328 -4.23 -5.70 -2.41
C HIS A 328 -2.75 -5.40 -2.52
N THR A 329 -2.30 -5.23 -3.75
CA THR A 329 -0.90 -5.05 -4.11
C THR A 329 -0.61 -3.63 -4.61
N LEU A 330 0.41 -3.00 -4.04
CA LEU A 330 1.07 -1.84 -4.64
C LEU A 330 2.28 -2.35 -5.44
N ASN A 331 2.16 -2.40 -6.75
CA ASN A 331 3.22 -2.83 -7.66
C ASN A 331 3.96 -1.63 -8.22
N SER A 332 5.29 -1.61 -8.12
CA SER A 332 6.11 -0.57 -8.72
C SER A 332 7.19 -1.19 -9.61
N PRO A 333 7.08 -1.07 -10.93
CA PRO A 333 8.07 -1.63 -11.86
C PRO A 333 9.49 -1.13 -11.63
N SER A 334 9.65 0.10 -11.17
CA SER A 334 10.95 0.66 -10.78
C SER A 334 10.77 1.87 -9.88
N ARG A 335 11.36 1.84 -8.69
CA ARG A 335 11.37 2.98 -7.75
C ARG A 335 12.67 3.06 -6.96
N SER A 336 12.96 4.23 -6.43
CA SER A 336 14.10 4.48 -5.54
C SER A 336 13.69 5.04 -4.17
N ASN A 337 12.43 5.42 -4.02
CA ASN A 337 11.85 5.88 -2.77
C ASN A 337 10.98 4.78 -2.14
N PRO A 338 10.87 4.72 -0.80
CA PRO A 338 9.93 3.84 -0.12
C PRO A 338 8.48 4.25 -0.40
N LEU A 339 7.52 3.44 0.01
CA LEU A 339 6.10 3.86 0.01
C LEU A 339 5.84 4.93 1.08
N PHE A 340 6.42 4.75 2.26
CA PHE A 340 6.32 5.67 3.40
C PHE A 340 7.70 6.19 3.79
N ASN A 341 7.83 7.51 4.01
CA ASN A 341 9.05 8.05 4.60
C ASN A 341 9.17 7.61 6.07
N GLU A 342 8.10 7.76 6.84
CA GLU A 342 8.04 7.33 8.24
C GLU A 342 6.63 6.86 8.60
N ILE A 343 6.53 5.67 9.20
CA ILE A 343 5.36 5.22 9.93
C ILE A 343 5.57 5.67 11.37
N GLY A 344 4.75 6.61 11.82
CA GLY A 344 4.88 7.22 13.16
C GLY A 344 4.44 6.30 14.29
N PRO A 345 4.61 6.72 15.55
CA PRO A 345 4.31 5.87 16.72
C PRO A 345 2.88 5.34 16.78
N ASP A 346 1.91 6.11 16.29
CA ASP A 346 0.50 5.73 16.23
C ASP A 346 0.12 5.15 14.85
N GLY A 347 1.07 5.10 13.92
CA GLY A 347 0.86 4.61 12.56
C GLY A 347 0.77 3.09 12.48
N VAL A 348 -0.18 2.60 11.70
CA VAL A 348 -0.34 1.16 11.40
C VAL A 348 -0.45 0.98 9.90
N VAL A 349 0.35 0.07 9.35
CA VAL A 349 0.20 -0.39 7.96
C VAL A 349 -0.01 -1.89 8.01
N LYS A 350 -1.16 -2.35 7.50
CA LYS A 350 -1.53 -3.77 7.59
C LYS A 350 -2.06 -4.32 6.27
N ASN A 351 -2.00 -5.65 6.13
CA ASN A 351 -2.59 -6.43 5.03
C ASN A 351 -2.18 -5.92 3.62
N LEU A 352 -0.98 -5.35 3.48
CA LEU A 352 -0.50 -4.77 2.24
C LEU A 352 0.51 -5.69 1.55
N ASN A 353 0.29 -5.96 0.27
CA ASN A 353 1.30 -6.60 -0.58
C ASN A 353 2.05 -5.56 -1.38
N THR A 354 3.36 -5.76 -1.53
CA THR A 354 4.20 -4.91 -2.39
C THR A 354 4.99 -5.76 -3.38
N ALA A 355 5.11 -5.26 -4.61
CA ALA A 355 5.81 -5.96 -5.69
C ALA A 355 6.60 -4.99 -6.59
N GLY A 356 7.41 -5.55 -7.48
CA GLY A 356 8.16 -4.80 -8.49
C GLY A 356 9.65 -4.73 -8.22
N ALA A 357 10.29 -3.60 -8.53
CA ALA A 357 11.73 -3.43 -8.40
C ALA A 357 12.09 -2.16 -7.61
N PHE A 358 13.17 -2.27 -6.85
CA PHE A 358 13.71 -1.16 -6.07
C PHE A 358 15.16 -0.89 -6.47
N THR A 359 15.48 0.39 -6.73
CA THR A 359 16.83 0.83 -7.05
C THR A 359 17.41 1.62 -5.88
N VAL A 360 18.56 1.18 -5.38
CA VAL A 360 19.27 1.91 -4.32
C VAL A 360 19.96 3.11 -4.95
N LEU A 361 19.50 4.32 -4.61
CA LEU A 361 20.22 5.55 -4.93
C LEU A 361 21.16 5.90 -3.78
N GLY A 362 22.37 6.37 -4.12
CA GLY A 362 23.40 6.77 -3.16
C GLY A 362 22.94 7.89 -2.25
N ASN A 363 22.30 7.54 -1.16
CA ASN A 363 21.85 8.49 -0.15
C ASN A 363 22.68 8.36 1.10
N GLY A 364 23.14 9.51 1.55
CA GLY A 364 23.96 9.73 2.71
C GLY A 364 23.71 8.84 3.92
N TYR A 365 24.67 8.83 4.77
CA TYR A 365 24.82 8.13 6.03
C TYR A 365 23.54 7.64 6.71
N TRP A 366 23.49 6.34 7.07
CA TRP A 366 22.66 5.73 8.11
C TRP A 366 21.11 5.79 7.96
N CYS A 367 20.59 6.47 6.96
CA CYS A 367 19.14 6.60 6.81
C CYS A 367 18.43 5.34 6.29
N GLY A 368 19.16 4.34 5.83
CA GLY A 368 18.62 3.11 5.28
C GLY A 368 17.77 3.31 4.01
N ALA A 369 18.23 2.73 2.90
CA ALA A 369 17.35 2.54 1.74
C ALA A 369 16.38 1.41 2.04
N SER A 370 15.14 1.49 1.53
CA SER A 370 14.14 0.45 1.72
C SER A 370 12.99 0.60 0.74
N SER A 371 12.31 -0.50 0.48
CA SER A 371 11.19 -0.48 -0.45
C SER A 371 9.86 -0.11 0.19
N PHE A 372 9.62 -0.43 1.46
CA PHE A 372 8.33 -0.26 2.12
C PHE A 372 8.28 1.03 2.95
N ALA A 373 9.09 1.16 3.98
CA ALA A 373 9.19 2.38 4.77
C ALA A 373 10.65 2.69 5.13
N LYS A 374 11.05 3.97 5.07
CA LYS A 374 12.40 4.36 5.49
C LYS A 374 12.60 4.19 6.98
N ILE A 375 11.61 4.61 7.78
CA ILE A 375 11.60 4.51 9.25
C ILE A 375 10.26 3.93 9.69
N ASN A 376 10.28 2.91 10.54
CA ASN A 376 9.12 2.43 11.27
C ASN A 376 9.25 2.72 12.76
N ARG A 377 8.29 3.45 13.33
CA ARG A 377 8.10 3.65 14.77
C ARG A 377 6.76 3.10 15.27
N GLY A 378 5.87 2.75 14.33
CA GLY A 378 4.54 2.23 14.55
C GLY A 378 4.49 0.72 14.37
N THR A 379 3.45 0.25 13.72
CA THR A 379 3.21 -1.19 13.47
C THR A 379 3.09 -1.49 11.98
N ILE A 380 3.82 -2.50 11.53
CA ILE A 380 3.63 -3.13 10.21
C ILE A 380 3.18 -4.56 10.47
N GLU A 381 2.00 -4.93 9.95
CA GLU A 381 1.35 -6.19 10.28
C GLU A 381 0.76 -6.89 9.05
N ASN A 382 0.95 -8.22 8.96
CA ASN A 382 0.37 -9.05 7.90
C ASN A 382 0.73 -8.56 6.47
N CYS A 383 1.90 -7.96 6.27
CA CYS A 383 2.33 -7.41 5.00
C CYS A 383 3.30 -8.35 4.29
N ASN A 384 3.21 -8.39 2.95
CA ASN A 384 4.11 -9.20 2.13
C ASN A 384 4.91 -8.28 1.18
N ASN A 385 6.22 -8.49 1.13
CA ASN A 385 7.11 -7.77 0.22
C ASN A 385 7.73 -8.74 -0.78
N SER A 386 7.42 -8.55 -2.06
CA SER A 386 8.03 -9.27 -3.18
C SER A 386 8.83 -8.36 -4.11
N VAL A 387 9.27 -7.23 -3.60
CA VAL A 387 10.07 -6.25 -4.34
C VAL A 387 11.49 -6.76 -4.50
N ASN A 388 11.96 -6.80 -5.74
CA ASN A 388 13.32 -7.23 -6.07
C ASN A 388 14.29 -6.04 -6.13
N THR A 389 15.50 -6.24 -5.62
CA THR A 389 16.58 -5.26 -5.72
C THR A 389 17.79 -5.92 -6.39
N GLU A 390 18.13 -5.46 -7.58
CA GLU A 390 19.35 -5.90 -8.29
C GLU A 390 20.05 -4.66 -8.84
N VAL A 391 21.20 -4.30 -8.26
CA VAL A 391 21.85 -3.04 -8.56
C VAL A 391 23.37 -3.07 -8.36
N ASP A 392 24.07 -2.40 -9.27
CA ASP A 392 25.46 -2.01 -9.08
C ASP A 392 25.48 -0.63 -8.39
N TYR A 393 25.81 -0.65 -7.10
CA TYR A 393 25.78 0.53 -6.25
C TYR A 393 27.18 1.12 -6.10
N SER A 394 27.35 2.38 -6.45
CA SER A 394 28.58 3.13 -6.16
C SER A 394 28.29 4.17 -5.08
N ALA A 395 28.83 3.92 -3.90
CA ALA A 395 28.73 4.88 -2.81
C ALA A 395 29.53 6.15 -3.14
N PRO A 396 28.98 7.37 -2.95
CA PRO A 396 29.77 8.58 -2.92
C PRO A 396 30.89 8.49 -1.87
N ALA A 397 31.94 9.30 -1.99
CA ALA A 397 33.02 9.35 -0.99
C ALA A 397 32.44 9.47 0.40
N GLU A 398 32.90 8.61 1.32
CA GLU A 398 32.48 8.52 2.74
C GLU A 398 31.09 7.92 3.00
N ASN A 399 30.33 7.51 1.99
CA ASN A 399 29.03 6.85 2.16
C ASN A 399 29.16 5.33 2.03
N GLY A 400 28.34 4.60 2.80
CA GLY A 400 28.22 3.16 2.79
C GLY A 400 26.91 2.68 2.17
N LEU A 401 26.69 1.39 2.28
CA LEU A 401 25.42 0.74 1.96
C LEU A 401 24.67 0.46 3.27
N VAL A 402 23.44 0.98 3.40
CA VAL A 402 22.50 0.64 4.48
C VAL A 402 21.16 0.33 3.82
N LEU A 403 20.77 -0.94 3.79
CA LEU A 403 19.61 -1.41 3.02
C LEU A 403 18.77 -2.39 3.82
N GLY A 404 17.49 -2.08 4.01
CA GLY A 404 16.48 -3.02 4.49
C GLY A 404 15.47 -3.32 3.39
N CYS A 405 15.19 -4.59 3.12
CA CYS A 405 14.21 -4.91 2.06
C CYS A 405 12.81 -4.38 2.39
N PHE A 406 12.41 -4.42 3.67
CA PHE A 406 11.16 -3.82 4.16
C PHE A 406 11.40 -2.40 4.65
N VAL A 407 12.16 -2.22 5.72
CA VAL A 407 12.39 -0.92 6.35
C VAL A 407 13.88 -0.60 6.51
N GLY A 408 14.23 0.66 6.40
CA GLY A 408 15.60 1.11 6.67
C GLY A 408 15.94 0.99 8.16
N GLN A 409 15.07 1.49 9.02
CA GLN A 409 15.20 1.47 10.48
C GLN A 409 13.89 1.02 11.12
N ASN A 410 13.96 0.08 12.07
CA ASN A 410 12.80 -0.38 12.81
C ASN A 410 12.93 -0.06 14.30
N GLY A 411 12.18 0.92 14.78
CA GLY A 411 11.98 1.22 16.22
C GLY A 411 10.56 0.98 16.68
N GLY A 412 9.75 0.30 15.86
CA GLY A 412 8.39 -0.11 16.12
C GLY A 412 8.26 -1.63 16.06
N ILE A 413 7.08 -2.10 15.69
CA ILE A 413 6.74 -3.53 15.60
C ILE A 413 6.57 -3.93 14.14
N ILE A 414 7.22 -5.03 13.74
CA ILE A 414 6.95 -5.72 12.47
C ILE A 414 6.50 -7.13 12.84
N LYS A 415 5.27 -7.50 12.50
CA LYS A 415 4.72 -8.80 12.89
C LYS A 415 3.95 -9.49 11.77
N ASN A 416 4.04 -10.82 11.73
CA ASN A 416 3.35 -11.66 10.73
C ASN A 416 3.65 -11.24 9.28
N CYS A 417 4.84 -10.73 9.01
CA CYS A 417 5.20 -10.22 7.70
C CYS A 417 6.11 -11.19 6.95
N LYS A 418 6.04 -11.13 5.61
CA LYS A 418 6.82 -12.02 4.74
C LYS A 418 7.62 -11.23 3.70
N ASN A 419 8.88 -11.59 3.51
CA ASN A 419 9.72 -11.08 2.42
C ASN A 419 10.08 -12.23 1.48
N THR A 420 9.67 -12.13 0.22
CA THR A 420 9.99 -13.09 -0.86
C THR A 420 10.85 -12.46 -1.96
N GLY A 421 10.99 -11.13 -1.96
CA GLY A 421 11.81 -10.43 -2.93
C GLY A 421 13.30 -10.69 -2.69
N TYR A 422 14.05 -10.92 -3.77
CA TYR A 422 15.50 -11.06 -3.67
C TYR A 422 16.21 -9.70 -3.65
N THR A 423 17.38 -9.68 -3.03
CA THR A 423 18.27 -8.50 -3.01
C THR A 423 19.67 -8.90 -3.40
N LYS A 424 20.14 -8.37 -4.53
CA LYS A 424 21.48 -8.58 -5.08
C LYS A 424 22.14 -7.23 -5.33
N VAL A 425 23.13 -6.90 -4.52
CA VAL A 425 23.82 -5.62 -4.60
C VAL A 425 25.32 -5.83 -4.78
N ASN A 426 25.86 -5.29 -5.86
CA ASN A 426 27.30 -5.13 -6.04
C ASN A 426 27.68 -3.72 -5.60
N ALA A 427 28.27 -3.60 -4.41
CA ALA A 427 28.57 -2.32 -3.80
C ALA A 427 30.05 -1.93 -3.96
N THR A 428 30.31 -0.84 -4.69
CA THR A 428 31.59 -0.16 -4.64
C THR A 428 31.53 0.92 -3.56
N LEU A 429 32.18 0.67 -2.42
CA LEU A 429 32.19 1.61 -1.30
C LEU A 429 33.21 2.70 -1.53
N GLY A 430 32.88 3.94 -1.13
CA GLY A 430 33.75 5.10 -1.32
C GLY A 430 35.12 4.96 -0.63
N THR A 431 36.16 5.49 -1.25
CA THR A 431 37.52 5.53 -0.66
C THR A 431 37.60 6.63 0.40
N ILE A 432 37.93 6.25 1.63
CA ILE A 432 38.20 7.20 2.71
C ILE A 432 39.66 7.64 2.61
N SER A 433 39.91 8.95 2.76
CA SER A 433 41.27 9.46 2.85
C SER A 433 41.99 8.86 4.07
N ALA A 434 43.28 8.60 3.95
CA ALA A 434 44.08 7.83 4.95
C ALA A 434 44.07 8.40 6.40
N ASN A 435 43.52 9.59 6.61
CA ASN A 435 43.49 10.30 7.90
C ASN A 435 42.13 10.46 8.56
N THR A 436 41.06 9.89 7.98
CA THR A 436 39.72 9.99 8.59
C THR A 436 39.43 8.74 9.42
N THR A 437 38.99 8.95 10.65
CA THR A 437 38.53 7.92 11.60
C THR A 437 37.20 7.29 11.19
N PHE A 438 36.65 7.66 10.04
CA PHE A 438 35.35 7.24 9.57
C PHE A 438 35.46 6.07 8.58
N SER A 439 34.57 5.17 8.73
CA SER A 439 34.45 3.98 7.91
C SER A 439 33.05 3.88 7.32
N THR A 440 32.99 3.38 6.12
CA THR A 440 31.75 3.18 5.38
C THR A 440 31.01 1.94 5.90
N PRO A 441 29.76 2.06 6.35
CA PRO A 441 28.97 0.92 6.75
C PRO A 441 28.57 0.08 5.53
N CYS A 442 28.47 -1.25 5.73
CA CYS A 442 27.87 -2.18 4.78
C CYS A 442 26.84 -3.03 5.54
N ILE A 443 25.61 -2.54 5.64
CA ILE A 443 24.57 -3.11 6.49
C ILE A 443 23.39 -3.47 5.61
N ALA A 444 22.91 -4.73 5.68
CA ALA A 444 21.72 -5.15 4.97
C ALA A 444 20.89 -6.15 5.78
N GLY A 445 19.57 -6.07 5.65
CA GLY A 445 18.63 -6.98 6.28
C GLY A 445 17.43 -7.30 5.39
N GLY A 446 16.95 -8.53 5.47
CA GLY A 446 15.76 -8.98 4.73
C GLY A 446 14.49 -8.23 5.16
N PHE A 447 14.43 -7.77 6.41
CA PHE A 447 13.39 -6.84 6.89
C PHE A 447 13.97 -5.47 7.19
N ALA A 448 14.89 -5.34 8.11
CA ALA A 448 15.44 -4.06 8.50
C ALA A 448 16.96 -4.01 8.33
N ALA A 449 17.49 -2.89 7.84
CA ALA A 449 18.94 -2.68 7.94
C ALA A 449 19.36 -2.52 9.41
N ILE A 450 18.63 -1.72 10.18
CA ILE A 450 18.90 -1.39 11.57
C ILE A 450 17.67 -1.68 12.41
N GLY A 451 17.81 -2.43 13.51
CA GLY A 451 16.73 -2.88 14.39
C GLY A 451 16.30 -1.86 15.44
N HIS A 452 16.59 -0.58 15.25
CA HIS A 452 16.16 0.52 16.11
C HIS A 452 16.07 1.81 15.28
N THR A 453 15.47 2.87 15.82
CA THR A 453 15.49 4.17 15.17
C THR A 453 16.70 4.99 15.61
N VAL A 454 17.26 5.74 14.67
CA VAL A 454 18.36 6.68 14.91
C VAL A 454 17.80 8.08 14.73
N SER A 455 18.12 9.00 15.62
CA SER A 455 17.73 10.41 15.46
C SER A 455 18.49 11.01 14.27
N THR A 456 17.77 11.41 13.24
CA THR A 456 18.32 12.19 12.12
C THR A 456 18.00 13.65 12.34
N LYS A 457 18.81 14.37 13.10
CA LYS A 457 18.75 15.84 13.02
C LYS A 457 19.48 16.30 11.77
N PRO A 458 18.83 17.06 10.87
CA PRO A 458 19.52 17.71 9.77
C PRO A 458 20.59 18.66 10.31
N GLY A 459 21.86 18.45 9.93
CA GLY A 459 22.97 19.34 10.27
C GLY A 459 23.88 18.89 11.41
N GLU A 460 23.57 17.84 12.15
CA GLU A 460 24.56 17.16 12.98
C GLU A 460 25.33 16.18 12.10
N ASN A 461 26.65 16.33 12.07
CA ASN A 461 27.53 15.38 11.39
C ASN A 461 27.17 13.98 11.86
N ALA A 462 26.76 13.12 10.95
CA ALA A 462 26.23 11.78 11.18
C ALA A 462 27.25 10.78 11.77
N VAL A 463 28.20 11.26 12.52
CA VAL A 463 29.39 10.59 13.02
C VAL A 463 29.21 10.06 14.44
N GLY A 464 28.14 10.45 15.12
CA GLY A 464 27.93 10.02 16.51
C GLY A 464 26.53 9.45 16.69
N TYR A 465 26.39 8.16 16.97
CA TYR A 465 25.26 7.66 17.73
C TYR A 465 25.40 8.19 19.18
N THR A 466 24.96 9.39 19.41
CA THR A 466 24.65 9.80 20.78
C THR A 466 23.32 9.17 21.14
N ALA A 467 23.18 8.63 22.33
CA ALA A 467 21.89 8.18 22.86
C ALA A 467 20.94 9.39 22.91
N HIS A 468 20.19 9.58 21.80
CA HIS A 468 19.23 10.65 21.71
C HIS A 468 17.93 10.21 22.39
N THR A 469 17.35 11.10 23.15
CA THR A 469 15.98 10.97 23.63
C THR A 469 15.06 10.70 22.44
N GLY A 470 14.35 9.56 22.46
CA GLY A 470 13.43 9.15 21.40
C GLY A 470 13.95 8.05 20.45
N VAL A 471 15.09 7.44 20.72
CA VAL A 471 15.52 6.20 20.09
C VAL A 471 14.78 5.04 20.74
N THR A 472 14.09 4.23 19.94
CA THR A 472 13.32 3.08 20.41
C THR A 472 13.85 1.80 19.78
N PRO A 473 13.97 0.70 20.57
CA PRO A 473 14.26 -0.62 20.03
C PRO A 473 13.06 -1.16 19.24
N GLY A 474 13.35 -1.91 18.19
CA GLY A 474 12.33 -2.56 17.37
C GLY A 474 12.00 -3.95 17.87
N LYS A 475 10.80 -4.41 17.52
CA LYS A 475 10.39 -5.80 17.67
C LYS A 475 10.09 -6.43 16.30
N PHE A 476 10.56 -7.66 16.13
CA PHE A 476 10.27 -8.51 14.98
C PHE A 476 9.60 -9.79 15.49
N GLU A 477 8.36 -10.04 15.08
CA GLU A 477 7.56 -11.18 15.53
C GLU A 477 7.01 -11.94 14.32
N LYS A 478 7.29 -13.23 14.24
CA LYS A 478 6.82 -14.10 13.15
C LYS A 478 7.13 -13.54 11.75
N CYS A 479 8.28 -12.89 11.61
CA CYS A 479 8.77 -12.39 10.34
C CYS A 479 9.43 -13.52 9.55
N VAL A 480 9.06 -13.68 8.28
CA VAL A 480 9.56 -14.76 7.42
C VAL A 480 10.33 -14.19 6.24
N ASN A 481 11.63 -14.46 6.15
CA ASN A 481 12.43 -14.15 4.98
C ASN A 481 12.65 -15.39 4.12
N GLU A 482 12.16 -15.35 2.88
CA GLU A 482 12.39 -16.37 1.85
C GLU A 482 13.26 -15.82 0.71
N GLY A 483 13.44 -14.51 0.65
CA GLY A 483 14.23 -13.85 -0.39
C GLY A 483 15.73 -14.04 -0.21
N GLU A 484 16.46 -14.25 -1.30
CA GLU A 484 17.92 -14.25 -1.30
C GLU A 484 18.44 -12.84 -0.98
N LEU A 485 19.39 -12.73 -0.05
CA LEU A 485 20.09 -11.51 0.29
C LEU A 485 21.58 -11.67 -0.02
N LYS A 486 22.03 -11.12 -1.14
CA LYS A 486 23.41 -11.20 -1.60
C LYS A 486 24.04 -9.81 -1.72
N ILE A 487 24.99 -9.55 -0.84
CA ILE A 487 25.76 -8.30 -0.85
C ILE A 487 27.22 -8.60 -1.24
N THR A 488 27.62 -8.12 -2.40
CA THR A 488 28.98 -8.20 -2.90
C THR A 488 29.64 -6.83 -2.77
N VAL A 489 30.74 -6.73 -2.00
CA VAL A 489 31.55 -5.52 -1.94
C VAL A 489 32.67 -5.63 -2.98
N VAL A 490 32.68 -4.72 -3.93
CA VAL A 490 33.58 -4.71 -5.08
C VAL A 490 34.69 -3.66 -4.87
N GLY A 491 35.92 -4.02 -5.22
CA GLY A 491 37.05 -3.11 -5.20
C GLY A 491 37.80 -3.04 -3.85
N PRO A 492 38.81 -2.16 -3.73
CA PRO A 492 39.62 -2.01 -2.53
C PRO A 492 38.80 -1.34 -1.44
N ALA A 493 38.01 -2.10 -0.72
CA ALA A 493 37.28 -1.62 0.45
C ALA A 493 38.32 -1.25 1.53
N ARG A 494 38.64 0.00 1.63
CA ARG A 494 39.50 0.50 2.73
C ARG A 494 38.61 0.74 3.94
N LYS A 495 38.75 -0.13 4.92
CA LYS A 495 38.22 0.03 6.31
C LYS A 495 36.69 0.24 6.37
N THR A 496 35.91 -0.74 6.00
CA THR A 496 34.54 -0.82 6.53
C THR A 496 34.62 -1.06 8.05
N THR A 497 34.07 -0.18 8.88
CA THR A 497 34.06 -0.42 10.34
C THR A 497 32.98 -1.41 10.74
N VAL A 498 31.87 -1.45 10.02
CA VAL A 498 30.75 -2.35 10.29
C VAL A 498 30.26 -2.93 8.98
N SER A 499 30.34 -4.24 8.86
CA SER A 499 29.70 -4.98 7.79
C SER A 499 28.80 -6.05 8.43
N ALA A 500 27.48 -5.88 8.31
CA ALA A 500 26.53 -6.74 8.96
C ALA A 500 25.36 -7.07 8.01
N VAL A 501 25.17 -8.35 7.72
CA VAL A 501 24.11 -8.83 6.84
C VAL A 501 23.29 -9.89 7.58
N GLY A 502 21.99 -9.71 7.67
CA GLY A 502 21.09 -10.61 8.37
C GLY A 502 19.82 -10.92 7.60
N GLY A 503 19.33 -12.15 7.66
CA GLY A 503 18.09 -12.55 6.97
C GLY A 503 16.86 -11.77 7.43
N ILE A 504 16.83 -11.33 8.69
CA ILE A 504 15.80 -10.44 9.23
C ILE A 504 16.38 -9.04 9.44
N CYS A 505 17.45 -8.90 10.21
CA CYS A 505 18.02 -7.59 10.55
C CYS A 505 19.54 -7.58 10.38
N GLY A 506 20.05 -6.52 9.76
CA GLY A 506 21.51 -6.36 9.57
C GLY A 506 22.23 -6.05 10.87
N LEU A 507 21.85 -4.97 11.54
CA LEU A 507 22.56 -4.42 12.70
C LEU A 507 21.63 -4.02 13.86
N VAL A 508 22.04 -4.37 15.06
CA VAL A 508 21.49 -3.87 16.33
C VAL A 508 22.63 -3.23 17.13
N VAL A 509 22.44 -1.98 17.57
CA VAL A 509 23.40 -1.23 18.38
C VAL A 509 22.83 -0.88 19.76
N LEU A 510 21.50 -0.87 19.89
CA LEU A 510 20.81 -0.57 21.15
C LEU A 510 20.31 -1.83 21.83
N ASP A 511 20.23 -1.76 23.14
CA ASP A 511 19.58 -2.76 23.96
C ASP A 511 18.06 -2.81 23.70
N GLY A 512 17.43 -3.97 23.92
CA GLY A 512 15.99 -4.14 23.91
C GLY A 512 15.36 -4.49 22.56
N VAL A 513 16.17 -4.78 21.53
CA VAL A 513 15.62 -5.30 20.27
C VAL A 513 15.26 -6.77 20.43
N GLU A 514 14.03 -7.12 20.00
CA GLU A 514 13.47 -8.44 20.17
C GLU A 514 13.21 -9.11 18.81
N PHE A 515 13.60 -10.40 18.72
CA PHE A 515 13.29 -11.28 17.61
C PHE A 515 12.55 -12.50 18.16
N GLU A 516 11.30 -12.69 17.79
CA GLU A 516 10.45 -13.77 18.28
C GLU A 516 9.83 -14.55 17.14
N GLU A 517 10.02 -15.88 17.15
CA GLU A 517 9.47 -16.80 16.15
C GLU A 517 9.76 -16.39 14.68
N CYS A 518 10.85 -15.67 14.44
CA CYS A 518 11.25 -15.28 13.09
C CYS A 518 11.92 -16.46 12.35
N SER A 519 11.79 -16.48 11.02
CA SER A 519 12.40 -17.53 10.20
C SER A 519 13.10 -16.97 8.96
N ASN A 520 14.21 -17.62 8.59
CA ASN A 520 14.92 -17.37 7.35
C ASN A 520 15.10 -18.67 6.58
N SER A 521 14.62 -18.67 5.34
CA SER A 521 14.86 -19.74 4.36
C SER A 521 15.62 -19.25 3.13
N GLY A 522 15.74 -17.95 2.95
CA GLY A 522 16.54 -17.36 1.88
C GLY A 522 18.05 -17.49 2.18
N ASP A 523 18.83 -17.58 1.13
CA ASP A 523 20.29 -17.55 1.26
C ASP A 523 20.75 -16.14 1.62
N VAL A 524 21.63 -16.03 2.63
CA VAL A 524 22.19 -14.76 3.10
C VAL A 524 23.70 -14.76 2.90
N SER A 525 24.18 -13.86 2.08
CA SER A 525 25.61 -13.82 1.75
C SER A 525 26.22 -12.42 1.78
N ARG A 526 27.45 -12.37 2.30
CA ARG A 526 28.33 -11.23 2.23
C ARG A 526 29.65 -11.67 1.54
N ILE A 527 29.91 -11.10 0.38
CA ILE A 527 31.06 -11.46 -0.45
C ILE A 527 31.95 -10.23 -0.65
N SER A 528 33.26 -10.40 -0.52
CA SER A 528 34.25 -9.40 -0.94
C SER A 528 34.87 -9.83 -2.26
N ASP A 529 34.75 -9.00 -3.29
CA ASP A 529 35.38 -9.20 -4.60
C ASP A 529 36.40 -8.08 -4.85
N GLY A 530 37.67 -8.44 -4.81
CA GLY A 530 38.79 -7.49 -5.01
C GLY A 530 39.99 -7.76 -4.09
N GLU A 531 41.19 -7.35 -4.54
CA GLU A 531 42.40 -7.44 -3.74
C GLU A 531 42.52 -6.24 -2.77
N GLY A 532 42.77 -6.50 -1.49
CA GLY A 532 43.19 -5.49 -0.53
C GLY A 532 42.08 -4.86 0.34
N SER A 533 40.94 -5.51 0.50
CA SER A 533 39.92 -5.03 1.44
C SER A 533 40.34 -5.27 2.91
N ASN A 534 40.75 -4.24 3.59
CA ASN A 534 40.87 -4.25 5.04
C ASN A 534 39.49 -4.02 5.67
N ASP A 535 38.62 -5.03 5.58
CA ASP A 535 37.34 -4.97 6.25
C ASP A 535 37.54 -4.94 7.78
N GLY A 536 36.78 -4.10 8.46
CA GLY A 536 36.60 -4.16 9.88
C GLY A 536 35.81 -5.42 10.27
N THR A 537 35.08 -5.38 11.36
CA THR A 537 34.19 -6.48 11.76
C THR A 537 33.17 -6.76 10.66
N SER A 538 33.13 -7.98 10.17
CA SER A 538 32.20 -8.40 9.12
C SER A 538 31.43 -9.65 9.58
N CYS A 539 30.10 -9.55 9.59
CA CYS A 539 29.22 -10.55 10.19
C CYS A 539 28.06 -10.88 9.28
N VAL A 540 27.70 -12.16 9.22
CA VAL A 540 26.53 -12.66 8.52
C VAL A 540 25.74 -13.57 9.44
N GLY A 541 24.42 -13.40 9.50
CA GLY A 541 23.54 -14.26 10.28
C GLY A 541 22.23 -14.57 9.59
N GLY A 542 21.63 -15.72 9.89
CA GLY A 542 20.34 -16.10 9.32
C GLY A 542 19.20 -15.21 9.79
N ILE A 543 19.24 -14.73 11.02
CA ILE A 543 18.29 -13.79 11.60
C ILE A 543 18.93 -12.42 11.76
N LEU A 544 20.05 -12.33 12.46
CA LEU A 544 20.71 -11.09 12.80
C LEU A 544 22.19 -11.09 12.37
N GLY A 545 22.60 -10.10 11.58
CA GLY A 545 24.01 -9.96 11.19
C GLY A 545 24.90 -9.66 12.40
N GLN A 546 24.59 -8.60 13.14
CA GLN A 546 25.39 -8.17 14.27
C GLN A 546 24.56 -7.50 15.37
N ALA A 547 24.78 -7.89 16.62
CA ALA A 547 24.36 -7.17 17.82
C ALA A 547 25.58 -6.70 18.61
N VAL A 548 25.70 -5.39 18.82
CA VAL A 548 26.82 -4.77 19.54
C VAL A 548 26.28 -3.82 20.56
N GLN A 549 26.57 -4.06 21.83
CA GLN A 549 26.03 -3.29 22.95
C GLN A 549 27.00 -2.28 23.54
N SER A 550 28.28 -2.33 23.14
CA SER A 550 29.26 -1.35 23.57
C SER A 550 30.43 -1.29 22.59
N HIS A 551 30.83 -0.10 22.24
CA HIS A 551 32.09 0.17 21.56
C HIS A 551 32.88 1.22 22.33
N SER A 552 34.22 1.12 22.32
CA SER A 552 35.08 2.07 22.96
C SER A 552 34.96 3.47 22.34
N SER A 553 35.27 4.49 23.15
CA SER A 553 35.24 5.90 22.76
C SER A 553 36.10 6.29 21.54
N SER A 554 36.92 5.38 21.05
CA SER A 554 37.71 5.55 19.83
C SER A 554 36.98 5.11 18.53
N ASN A 555 35.80 4.53 18.65
CA ASN A 555 34.95 4.22 17.50
C ASN A 555 33.63 5.00 17.61
N PRO A 556 33.52 6.15 16.92
CA PRO A 556 32.39 7.07 17.06
C PRO A 556 31.04 6.53 16.58
N HIS A 557 31.03 5.32 16.00
CA HIS A 557 29.80 4.72 15.45
C HIS A 557 29.03 3.85 16.46
N CYS A 558 29.50 3.75 17.69
CA CYS A 558 28.90 2.88 18.69
C CYS A 558 28.95 3.57 20.06
N VAL A 559 27.86 4.17 20.45
CA VAL A 559 27.73 4.85 21.76
C VAL A 559 27.15 3.89 22.78
N GLU A 560 27.69 3.92 23.99
CA GLU A 560 27.15 3.18 25.12
C GLU A 560 25.71 3.60 25.39
N ALA A 561 24.76 2.70 25.17
CA ALA A 561 23.40 2.87 25.66
C ALA A 561 23.36 2.41 27.12
N ASN A 562 23.16 3.33 28.04
CA ASN A 562 23.04 3.05 29.47
C ASN A 562 21.65 2.53 29.90
N ASN A 563 20.84 2.08 28.99
CA ASN A 563 19.46 1.65 29.27
C ASN A 563 19.41 0.13 29.35
N GLY A 564 19.25 -0.44 30.49
CA GLY A 564 19.34 -1.85 30.90
C GLY A 564 18.45 -2.88 30.18
N TYR A 565 18.36 -2.84 28.85
CA TYR A 565 17.63 -3.82 28.04
C TYR A 565 18.59 -4.72 27.26
N ASN A 566 18.21 -5.97 27.03
CA ASN A 566 18.99 -6.97 26.32
C ASN A 566 18.40 -7.24 24.93
N THR A 567 19.27 -7.46 23.94
CA THR A 567 18.82 -8.07 22.67
C THR A 567 18.43 -9.51 22.93
N THR A 568 17.22 -9.89 22.54
CA THR A 568 16.68 -11.24 22.68
C THR A 568 16.33 -11.83 21.31
N ILE A 569 16.71 -13.10 21.13
CA ILE A 569 16.39 -13.88 19.94
C ILE A 569 15.77 -15.20 20.42
N THR A 570 14.47 -15.35 20.23
CA THR A 570 13.70 -16.46 20.82
C THR A 570 12.95 -17.25 19.74
N ASN A 571 13.08 -18.56 19.78
CA ASN A 571 12.36 -19.50 18.89
C ASN A 571 12.52 -19.21 17.38
N CYS A 572 13.64 -18.61 16.99
CA CYS A 572 13.91 -18.28 15.60
C CYS A 572 14.53 -19.47 14.84
N THR A 573 14.26 -19.53 13.55
CA THR A 573 14.70 -20.67 12.71
C THR A 573 15.46 -20.18 11.47
N ASN A 574 16.57 -20.87 11.14
CA ASN A 574 17.24 -20.71 9.86
C ASN A 574 17.36 -22.06 9.14
N ILE A 575 16.96 -22.08 7.87
CA ILE A 575 17.15 -23.22 6.96
C ILE A 575 17.92 -22.83 5.68
N GLY A 576 18.12 -21.52 5.44
CA GLY A 576 18.88 -21.01 4.31
C GLY A 576 20.39 -21.15 4.50
N THR A 577 21.14 -20.95 3.41
CA THR A 577 22.60 -20.92 3.43
C THR A 577 23.10 -19.57 3.91
N ILE A 578 24.00 -19.60 4.90
CA ILE A 578 24.66 -18.42 5.43
C ILE A 578 26.11 -18.41 4.96
N LEU A 579 26.43 -17.54 4.02
CA LEU A 579 27.77 -17.44 3.41
C LEU A 579 28.47 -16.15 3.79
N HIS A 580 29.61 -16.27 4.44
CA HIS A 580 30.55 -15.17 4.60
C HIS A 580 31.84 -15.44 3.84
N ASN A 581 32.10 -14.68 2.79
CA ASN A 581 33.33 -14.76 2.00
C ASN A 581 34.03 -13.41 1.94
N ALA A 582 34.88 -13.13 2.93
CA ALA A 582 35.72 -11.92 2.94
C ALA A 582 37.18 -12.30 2.68
N ARG A 583 37.78 -11.66 1.68
CA ARG A 583 39.11 -12.01 1.20
C ARG A 583 40.26 -11.56 2.11
N TYR A 584 40.07 -10.56 2.97
CA TYR A 584 41.06 -10.03 3.89
C TYR A 584 40.40 -9.48 5.15
N SER A 585 40.43 -10.20 6.25
CA SER A 585 40.27 -9.64 7.59
C SER A 585 41.64 -9.46 8.22
N VAL A 586 41.96 -8.28 8.67
CA VAL A 586 43.21 -7.99 9.37
C VAL A 586 43.21 -8.65 10.74
N VAL A 587 44.36 -9.15 11.15
CA VAL A 587 44.68 -9.83 12.41
C VAL A 587 43.78 -9.44 13.59
N ILE A 588 43.07 -10.43 14.08
CA ILE A 588 42.40 -10.36 15.39
C ILE A 588 43.50 -10.33 16.45
N GLU A 589 43.70 -9.18 17.09
CA GLU A 589 44.38 -9.20 18.39
C GLU A 589 43.38 -9.76 19.42
N ILE A 590 43.59 -10.98 19.82
CA ILE A 590 42.79 -11.68 20.85
C ILE A 590 43.21 -11.21 22.24
N SER A 591 44.00 -10.16 22.36
CA SER A 591 44.40 -9.61 23.65
C SER A 591 43.27 -8.78 24.26
N GLY A 592 42.68 -9.27 25.31
CA GLY A 592 41.46 -8.84 25.96
C GLY A 592 41.51 -7.54 26.72
N THR A 593 42.45 -6.68 26.53
CA THR A 593 42.45 -5.32 27.10
C THR A 593 43.14 -4.41 26.12
N GLY A 594 42.46 -4.10 25.04
CA GLY A 594 42.95 -3.10 24.12
C GLY A 594 43.06 -1.73 24.81
N ALA A 595 44.12 -1.50 25.56
CA ALA A 595 44.53 -0.16 25.99
C ALA A 595 44.74 0.80 24.82
N ASP A 596 44.75 0.26 23.59
CA ASP A 596 44.98 0.98 22.33
C ASP A 596 43.74 1.21 21.47
N GLY A 597 42.54 0.91 21.97
CA GLY A 597 41.27 1.19 21.23
C GLY A 597 41.13 0.50 19.88
N LYS A 598 41.89 -0.56 19.58
CA LYS A 598 41.75 -1.34 18.36
C LYS A 598 40.66 -2.35 18.57
N ALA A 599 39.46 -2.05 18.03
CA ALA A 599 38.36 -2.98 17.99
C ALA A 599 38.81 -4.29 17.34
N ALA A 600 38.58 -5.42 18.02
CA ALA A 600 38.83 -6.75 17.46
C ALA A 600 38.07 -6.88 16.15
N ARG A 601 38.78 -7.17 15.06
CA ARG A 601 38.22 -7.33 13.73
C ARG A 601 37.92 -8.78 13.49
N HIS A 602 36.63 -9.12 13.30
CA HIS A 602 36.20 -10.50 13.16
C HIS A 602 35.43 -10.68 11.85
N ALA A 603 35.69 -11.80 11.18
CA ALA A 603 34.86 -12.32 10.11
C ALA A 603 34.06 -13.50 10.67
N THR A 604 32.76 -13.35 10.78
CA THR A 604 31.92 -14.32 11.49
C THR A 604 30.66 -14.66 10.74
N ALA A 605 30.28 -15.94 10.73
CA ALA A 605 29.01 -16.41 10.23
C ALA A 605 28.30 -17.29 11.26
N GLY A 606 27.01 -17.03 11.47
CA GLY A 606 26.18 -17.81 12.36
C GLY A 606 24.83 -18.15 11.75
N GLY A 607 24.32 -19.35 12.01
CA GLY A 607 23.05 -19.77 11.47
C GLY A 607 21.89 -18.88 11.95
N ILE A 608 21.99 -18.33 13.14
CA ILE A 608 21.03 -17.38 13.71
C ILE A 608 21.65 -15.97 13.78
N VAL A 609 22.79 -15.81 14.41
CA VAL A 609 23.43 -14.52 14.59
C VAL A 609 24.92 -14.55 14.23
N GLY A 610 25.35 -13.62 13.36
CA GLY A 610 26.77 -13.55 12.97
C GLY A 610 27.68 -13.20 14.13
N LEU A 611 27.39 -12.13 14.84
CA LEU A 611 28.10 -11.70 16.04
C LEU A 611 27.13 -11.14 17.08
N ILE A 612 27.30 -11.54 18.34
CA ILE A 612 26.56 -11.00 19.48
C ILE A 612 27.50 -10.67 20.64
N ASN A 613 27.47 -9.40 21.06
CA ASN A 613 28.27 -8.92 22.15
C ASN A 613 27.38 -8.23 23.20
N GLY A 614 27.00 -8.97 24.22
CA GLY A 614 26.23 -8.50 25.35
C GLY A 614 27.05 -7.70 26.34
N ARG A 615 26.38 -7.05 27.30
CA ARG A 615 27.01 -6.36 28.43
C ARG A 615 27.34 -7.35 29.54
N THR A 616 28.27 -6.99 30.39
CA THR A 616 28.63 -7.80 31.56
C THR A 616 27.47 -7.92 32.56
N ASP A 617 26.73 -6.84 32.74
CA ASP A 617 25.57 -6.70 33.64
C ASP A 617 24.23 -7.03 33.01
N ALA A 618 24.18 -7.15 31.66
CA ALA A 618 22.98 -7.40 30.88
C ALA A 618 23.34 -8.25 29.65
N LYS A 619 23.35 -9.58 29.83
CA LYS A 619 23.75 -10.52 28.79
C LYS A 619 22.69 -10.60 27.70
N ALA A 620 23.14 -10.69 26.46
CA ALA A 620 22.25 -11.02 25.33
C ALA A 620 21.70 -12.44 25.48
N ASN A 621 20.48 -12.69 25.01
CA ASN A 621 19.80 -13.97 25.18
C ASN A 621 19.38 -14.57 23.83
N VAL A 622 19.79 -15.81 23.56
CA VAL A 622 19.44 -16.58 22.37
C VAL A 622 18.85 -17.91 22.84
N SER A 623 17.54 -18.10 22.69
CA SER A 623 16.87 -19.25 23.28
C SER A 623 15.89 -19.95 22.31
N GLY A 624 15.89 -21.29 22.36
CA GLY A 624 14.97 -22.10 21.56
C GLY A 624 15.15 -21.99 20.04
N CYS A 625 16.26 -21.44 19.58
CA CYS A 625 16.50 -21.23 18.16
C CYS A 625 17.00 -22.49 17.47
N THR A 626 16.65 -22.66 16.20
CA THR A 626 17.02 -23.81 15.40
C THR A 626 17.75 -23.40 14.12
N ASN A 627 18.90 -24.03 13.85
CA ASN A 627 19.54 -23.95 12.55
C ASN A 627 19.67 -25.34 11.92
N SER A 628 19.02 -25.55 10.79
CA SER A 628 19.18 -26.74 9.95
C SER A 628 19.77 -26.40 8.57
N GLY A 629 20.10 -25.15 8.33
CA GLY A 629 20.75 -24.68 7.12
C GLY A 629 22.27 -24.86 7.12
N ILE A 630 22.91 -24.34 6.08
CA ILE A 630 24.36 -24.39 5.91
C ILE A 630 24.97 -23.08 6.41
N VAL A 631 26.04 -23.17 7.21
CA VAL A 631 26.87 -22.01 7.55
C VAL A 631 28.25 -22.23 6.97
N THR A 632 28.69 -21.31 6.10
CA THR A 632 29.95 -21.48 5.39
C THR A 632 30.76 -20.16 5.33
N ASP A 633 32.08 -20.27 5.38
CA ASP A 633 32.99 -19.13 5.26
C ASP A 633 33.52 -18.91 3.84
N GLY A 634 33.20 -19.76 2.90
CA GLY A 634 33.73 -19.69 1.54
C GLY A 634 35.27 -19.73 1.50
N TRP A 635 35.85 -19.37 0.35
CA TRP A 635 37.30 -19.37 0.16
C TRP A 635 37.91 -18.05 0.60
N SER A 636 38.46 -17.99 1.81
CA SER A 636 39.05 -16.75 2.31
C SER A 636 40.42 -16.95 2.98
N GLY A 637 41.18 -15.91 2.98
CA GLY A 637 42.60 -15.95 3.36
C GLY A 637 42.90 -15.70 4.83
N GLN A 638 41.92 -15.65 5.76
CA GLN A 638 42.19 -15.29 7.16
C GLN A 638 41.27 -15.97 8.19
N ARG A 639 41.33 -15.53 9.46
CA ARG A 639 40.65 -16.11 10.60
C ARG A 639 39.13 -15.96 10.47
N HIS A 640 38.43 -17.04 10.32
CA HIS A 640 36.97 -17.08 10.25
C HIS A 640 36.39 -17.89 11.41
N PHE A 641 35.29 -17.40 11.95
CA PHE A 641 34.52 -18.09 12.97
C PHE A 641 33.14 -18.41 12.44
N ILE A 642 32.84 -19.68 12.28
CA ILE A 642 31.51 -20.14 11.91
C ILE A 642 30.87 -20.87 13.07
N GLY A 643 29.58 -20.60 13.32
CA GLY A 643 28.82 -21.24 14.38
C GLY A 643 27.43 -21.65 13.91
N GLY A 644 26.95 -22.78 14.39
CA GLY A 644 25.61 -23.24 14.02
C GLY A 644 24.52 -22.26 14.44
N ILE A 645 24.68 -21.62 15.59
CA ILE A 645 23.79 -20.59 16.09
C ILE A 645 24.48 -19.22 16.03
N SER A 646 25.66 -19.07 16.60
CA SER A 646 26.38 -17.79 16.59
C SER A 646 27.83 -17.93 16.11
N GLY A 647 28.26 -17.06 15.20
CA GLY A 647 29.66 -17.04 14.75
C GLY A 647 30.64 -16.61 15.84
N TYR A 648 30.34 -15.52 16.54
CA TYR A 648 31.11 -14.99 17.65
C TYR A 648 30.20 -14.49 18.76
N SER A 649 30.58 -14.77 20.03
CA SER A 649 29.77 -14.35 21.17
C SER A 649 30.60 -13.88 22.34
N LYS A 650 30.14 -12.85 23.05
CA LYS A 650 30.64 -12.35 24.33
C LYS A 650 29.45 -11.95 25.19
N ASN A 651 29.49 -12.23 26.49
CA ASN A 651 28.42 -11.89 27.43
C ASN A 651 27.03 -12.28 26.90
N ALA A 652 26.87 -13.54 26.50
CA ALA A 652 25.68 -14.07 25.89
C ALA A 652 25.24 -15.41 26.48
N VAL A 653 23.94 -15.63 26.57
CA VAL A 653 23.32 -16.86 27.07
C VAL A 653 22.59 -17.55 25.93
N PHE A 654 22.96 -18.79 25.69
CA PHE A 654 22.36 -19.69 24.71
C PHE A 654 21.62 -20.80 25.44
N THR A 655 20.29 -20.87 25.33
CA THR A 655 19.49 -21.84 26.07
C THR A 655 18.59 -22.64 25.12
N GLY A 656 18.68 -23.96 25.18
CA GLY A 656 17.76 -24.82 24.45
C GLY A 656 17.85 -24.77 22.91
N ASN A 657 18.97 -24.27 22.38
CA ASN A 657 19.14 -24.12 20.94
C ASN A 657 19.44 -25.46 20.26
N VAL A 658 19.05 -25.57 18.98
CA VAL A 658 19.21 -26.79 18.18
C VAL A 658 20.03 -26.52 16.93
N MET A 659 21.10 -27.25 16.75
CA MET A 659 21.88 -27.26 15.51
C MET A 659 21.82 -28.66 14.88
N SER A 660 21.33 -28.73 13.64
CA SER A 660 21.25 -29.96 12.84
C SER A 660 21.73 -29.80 11.39
N GLY A 661 22.12 -28.58 11.01
CA GLY A 661 22.59 -28.25 9.67
C GLY A 661 24.06 -28.54 9.44
N SER A 662 24.67 -27.91 8.42
CA SER A 662 26.06 -28.14 8.05
C SER A 662 26.93 -26.92 8.43
N LEU A 663 28.15 -27.21 8.87
CA LEU A 663 29.24 -26.24 9.03
C LEU A 663 30.34 -26.56 8.01
N GLU A 664 30.57 -25.62 7.09
CA GLU A 664 31.52 -25.81 6.00
C GLU A 664 32.58 -24.68 6.04
N SER A 665 33.83 -25.07 6.24
CA SER A 665 34.94 -24.11 6.26
C SER A 665 35.98 -24.48 5.24
N TYR A 666 36.34 -23.57 4.35
CA TYR A 666 37.32 -23.76 3.29
C TYR A 666 38.49 -22.79 3.46
N ASN A 667 39.05 -22.74 4.64
CA ASN A 667 40.06 -21.73 4.96
C ASN A 667 41.45 -22.05 4.36
N GLY A 668 41.97 -21.08 3.59
CA GLY A 668 43.23 -21.21 2.88
C GLY A 668 44.49 -20.74 3.60
N LEU A 669 44.42 -19.93 4.66
CA LEU A 669 45.59 -19.18 5.07
C LEU A 669 45.97 -19.14 6.57
N THR A 670 45.11 -19.27 7.58
CA THR A 670 45.55 -19.21 8.97
C THR A 670 44.82 -20.10 9.99
N ILE A 671 43.59 -19.77 10.39
CA ILE A 671 42.85 -20.54 11.39
C ILE A 671 41.36 -20.57 10.98
N GLY A 672 40.78 -21.74 10.82
CA GLY A 672 39.35 -21.93 10.69
C GLY A 672 38.78 -22.44 12.02
N VAL A 673 37.67 -21.89 12.43
CA VAL A 673 36.98 -22.29 13.67
C VAL A 673 35.52 -22.58 13.36
N ALA A 674 35.07 -23.80 13.74
CA ALA A 674 33.70 -24.23 13.57
C ALA A 674 33.13 -24.71 14.92
N GLY A 675 32.02 -24.14 15.37
CA GLY A 675 31.35 -24.56 16.59
C GLY A 675 29.88 -24.88 16.35
N GLY A 676 29.43 -26.01 16.89
CA GLY A 676 28.06 -26.45 16.69
C GLY A 676 27.02 -25.45 17.16
N ILE A 677 27.25 -24.78 18.27
CA ILE A 677 26.42 -23.68 18.76
C ILE A 677 27.13 -22.34 18.54
N VAL A 678 28.34 -22.17 19.10
CA VAL A 678 29.11 -20.93 19.02
C VAL A 678 30.44 -21.16 18.35
N GLY A 679 30.79 -20.44 17.29
CA GLY A 679 32.09 -20.53 16.64
C GLY A 679 33.21 -20.13 17.59
N ALA A 680 33.22 -18.87 18.03
CA ALA A 680 34.15 -18.36 19.03
C ALA A 680 33.39 -17.78 20.23
N ALA A 681 33.65 -18.32 21.41
CA ALA A 681 33.04 -17.87 22.66
C ALA A 681 34.08 -17.12 23.51
N TYR A 682 33.78 -15.89 23.87
CA TYR A 682 34.55 -15.04 24.74
C TYR A 682 33.92 -14.97 26.14
N ASP A 683 34.48 -14.17 27.04
CA ASP A 683 34.04 -14.06 28.44
C ASP A 683 32.53 -13.93 28.60
N GLY A 684 32.00 -14.61 29.61
CA GLY A 684 30.62 -14.51 30.02
C GLY A 684 29.63 -15.29 29.12
N VAL A 685 30.09 -16.12 28.21
CA VAL A 685 29.24 -16.97 27.39
C VAL A 685 28.78 -18.22 28.16
N THR A 686 27.47 -18.49 28.09
CA THR A 686 26.85 -19.69 28.65
C THR A 686 26.09 -20.42 27.58
N VAL A 687 26.27 -21.73 27.42
CA VAL A 687 25.49 -22.61 26.54
C VAL A 687 24.84 -23.69 27.41
N SER A 688 23.52 -23.77 27.38
CA SER A 688 22.79 -24.74 28.23
C SER A 688 21.58 -25.35 27.54
N GLY A 689 21.38 -26.64 27.72
CA GLY A 689 20.29 -27.38 27.13
C GLY A 689 20.35 -27.42 25.59
N GLY A 690 19.32 -28.05 24.99
CA GLY A 690 19.24 -28.20 23.55
C GLY A 690 20.10 -29.31 22.96
N SER A 691 20.37 -29.24 21.65
CA SER A 691 21.18 -30.25 20.96
C SER A 691 22.07 -29.64 19.88
N SER A 692 23.23 -30.26 19.68
CA SER A 692 24.17 -29.89 18.64
C SER A 692 24.64 -31.13 17.88
N LYS A 693 24.09 -31.32 16.67
CA LYS A 693 24.42 -32.41 15.74
C LYS A 693 24.81 -31.87 14.35
N PRO A 694 25.83 -30.99 14.24
CA PRO A 694 26.22 -30.43 12.94
C PRO A 694 26.86 -31.54 12.04
N SER A 695 26.65 -31.40 10.73
CA SER A 695 27.55 -31.99 9.75
C SER A 695 28.78 -31.12 9.61
N PHE A 696 29.97 -31.66 9.70
CA PHE A 696 31.22 -30.93 9.51
C PHE A 696 31.85 -31.27 8.16
N ASN A 697 32.18 -30.26 7.38
CA ASN A 697 32.99 -30.33 6.19
C ASN A 697 34.02 -29.20 6.21
N CYS A 698 35.00 -29.33 7.08
CA CYS A 698 35.97 -28.27 7.35
C CYS A 698 37.33 -28.70 6.78
N VAL A 699 37.81 -27.96 5.77
CA VAL A 699 39.03 -28.31 5.02
C VAL A 699 40.03 -27.15 5.11
N GLY A 700 41.13 -27.38 5.81
CA GLY A 700 42.27 -26.47 5.85
C GLY A 700 43.36 -26.83 4.88
N THR A 701 44.12 -25.88 4.38
CA THR A 701 45.36 -26.13 3.61
C THR A 701 46.52 -26.58 4.51
N SER A 702 47.67 -26.84 3.91
CA SER A 702 48.83 -27.42 4.62
C SER A 702 49.33 -26.64 5.87
N ASN A 703 48.99 -25.36 5.97
CA ASN A 703 49.43 -24.47 7.05
C ASN A 703 48.33 -24.01 7.99
N VAL A 704 47.12 -24.54 7.84
CA VAL A 704 45.91 -24.07 8.55
C VAL A 704 45.55 -24.99 9.69
N ASP A 705 45.47 -24.43 10.90
CA ASP A 705 44.89 -25.07 12.05
C ASP A 705 43.35 -24.93 11.98
N LEU A 706 42.63 -26.04 11.96
CA LEU A 706 41.20 -26.08 12.08
C LEU A 706 40.79 -26.56 13.46
N CYS A 707 40.01 -25.71 14.15
CA CYS A 707 39.40 -26.01 15.42
C CYS A 707 37.90 -26.30 15.22
N ALA A 708 37.46 -27.53 15.54
CA ALA A 708 36.04 -27.89 15.51
C ALA A 708 35.59 -28.37 16.89
N GLY A 709 34.51 -27.82 17.40
CA GLY A 709 33.87 -28.23 18.65
C GLY A 709 32.37 -28.45 18.48
N LEU A 710 31.85 -29.49 19.13
CA LEU A 710 30.43 -29.82 18.99
C LEU A 710 29.51 -28.77 19.60
N CYS A 711 29.95 -28.00 20.60
CA CYS A 711 29.23 -26.87 21.16
C CYS A 711 29.94 -25.56 20.82
N VAL A 712 31.23 -25.44 21.17
CA VAL A 712 32.04 -24.25 21.04
C VAL A 712 33.26 -24.52 20.20
N GLY A 713 33.43 -23.84 19.08
CA GLY A 713 34.58 -24.04 18.18
C GLY A 713 35.90 -23.68 18.88
N VAL A 714 35.97 -22.49 19.51
CA VAL A 714 37.08 -22.09 20.36
C VAL A 714 36.58 -21.29 21.56
N SER A 715 37.16 -21.56 22.73
CA SER A 715 36.95 -20.80 23.96
C SER A 715 38.08 -19.77 24.14
N LEU A 716 37.72 -18.52 24.27
CA LEU A 716 38.64 -17.36 24.40
C LEU A 716 38.47 -16.63 25.74
N GLY A 717 37.77 -17.22 26.71
CA GLY A 717 37.48 -16.63 28.00
C GLY A 717 36.77 -17.58 28.95
N ASN A 718 36.12 -17.03 29.98
CA ASN A 718 35.34 -17.82 30.92
C ASN A 718 33.98 -18.22 30.27
N VAL A 719 33.89 -19.50 29.89
CA VAL A 719 32.76 -20.07 29.17
C VAL A 719 32.18 -21.23 29.96
N SER A 720 30.86 -21.40 29.96
CA SER A 720 30.21 -22.59 30.55
C SER A 720 29.33 -23.31 29.51
N VAL A 721 29.41 -24.65 29.49
CA VAL A 721 28.56 -25.51 28.66
C VAL A 721 27.92 -26.55 29.57
N SER A 722 26.59 -26.62 29.60
CA SER A 722 25.89 -27.59 30.46
C SER A 722 24.64 -28.17 29.77
N ASP A 723 24.37 -29.44 30.12
CA ASP A 723 23.10 -30.11 29.77
C ASP A 723 22.80 -30.17 28.27
N VAL A 724 23.84 -30.18 27.42
CA VAL A 724 23.71 -30.21 25.96
C VAL A 724 23.86 -31.68 25.45
N LYS A 725 22.98 -32.05 24.53
CA LYS A 725 23.13 -33.27 23.77
C LYS A 725 23.99 -33.01 22.55
N VAL A 726 25.04 -33.78 22.35
CA VAL A 726 25.96 -33.60 21.23
C VAL A 726 26.07 -34.84 20.37
N GLY A 727 26.33 -34.61 19.09
CA GLY A 727 26.53 -35.67 18.11
C GLY A 727 27.06 -35.13 16.81
N VAL A 728 27.08 -35.93 15.77
CA VAL A 728 27.44 -35.52 14.42
C VAL A 728 26.33 -35.82 13.45
N GLY A 729 26.19 -34.97 12.43
CA GLY A 729 25.28 -35.16 11.33
C GLY A 729 25.80 -36.18 10.29
N ALA A 730 25.40 -35.99 9.03
CA ALA A 730 25.71 -36.91 7.94
C ALA A 730 27.23 -36.99 7.62
N THR A 731 27.99 -35.94 7.89
CA THR A 731 29.43 -35.88 7.67
C THR A 731 30.15 -35.32 8.89
N ALA A 732 31.33 -35.83 9.18
CA ALA A 732 32.12 -35.46 10.35
C ALA A 732 33.61 -35.23 9.98
N LYS A 733 33.86 -34.67 8.79
CA LYS A 733 35.23 -34.52 8.25
C LYS A 733 35.86 -33.21 8.62
N ILE A 734 37.07 -33.32 9.20
CA ILE A 734 37.94 -32.18 9.48
C ILE A 734 39.33 -32.48 8.90
N LYS A 735 39.85 -31.56 8.11
CA LYS A 735 41.20 -31.62 7.60
C LYS A 735 42.00 -30.44 8.11
N SER A 736 42.89 -30.66 9.06
CA SER A 736 43.80 -29.66 9.64
C SER A 736 45.23 -30.02 9.26
N LYS A 737 46.01 -29.05 8.74
CA LYS A 737 47.41 -29.22 8.30
C LYS A 737 47.60 -30.49 7.40
N ASN A 738 46.71 -30.68 6.46
CA ASN A 738 46.69 -31.91 5.60
C ASN A 738 46.40 -33.22 6.32
N VAL A 739 46.12 -33.22 7.60
CA VAL A 739 45.69 -34.40 8.36
C VAL A 739 44.16 -34.45 8.39
N GLU A 740 43.59 -35.46 7.78
CA GLU A 740 42.15 -35.71 7.81
C GLU A 740 41.80 -36.52 9.07
N SER A 741 40.76 -36.06 9.75
CA SER A 741 40.18 -36.73 10.91
C SER A 741 38.67 -36.75 10.83
N THR A 742 38.05 -37.73 11.48
CA THR A 742 36.59 -37.83 11.60
C THR A 742 36.21 -37.70 13.05
N ILE A 743 35.21 -36.87 13.34
CA ILE A 743 34.67 -36.74 14.71
C ILE A 743 33.83 -38.01 15.00
N THR A 744 34.09 -38.61 16.14
CA THR A 744 33.37 -39.79 16.65
C THR A 744 33.06 -39.57 18.13
N LYS A 745 32.28 -40.50 18.71
CA LYS A 745 31.97 -40.54 20.15
C LYS A 745 33.21 -40.59 21.03
N ASP A 746 34.28 -41.21 20.52
CA ASP A 746 35.51 -41.44 21.30
C ASP A 746 36.52 -40.31 21.20
N ASN A 747 36.41 -39.44 20.18
CA ASN A 747 37.39 -38.39 19.93
C ASN A 747 36.80 -36.96 19.83
N TYR A 748 35.51 -36.80 20.11
CA TYR A 748 34.88 -35.48 19.99
C TYR A 748 35.39 -34.52 21.07
N LYS A 749 35.33 -33.25 20.72
CA LYS A 749 35.55 -32.13 21.65
C LYS A 749 34.29 -31.31 21.78
N VAL A 750 33.88 -30.98 22.99
CA VAL A 750 32.81 -30.04 23.29
C VAL A 750 33.24 -28.63 22.93
N TYR A 751 34.49 -28.30 23.20
CA TYR A 751 35.14 -27.04 22.82
C TYR A 751 36.65 -27.30 22.56
N ASN A 752 37.28 -26.32 21.87
CA ASN A 752 38.74 -26.29 21.72
C ASN A 752 39.32 -25.06 22.44
N GLU A 753 40.55 -25.21 22.93
CA GLU A 753 41.38 -24.11 23.38
C GLU A 753 42.18 -23.58 22.20
N LEU A 754 42.29 -22.24 22.06
CA LEU A 754 43.16 -21.65 21.05
C LEU A 754 44.63 -21.88 21.45
N VAL A 755 45.29 -22.79 20.77
CA VAL A 755 46.76 -22.95 20.91
C VAL A 755 47.39 -21.80 20.12
N SER A 756 47.79 -20.73 20.79
CA SER A 756 48.48 -19.62 20.19
C SER A 756 49.85 -20.02 19.70
N THR A 757 50.08 -20.05 18.41
CA THR A 757 51.43 -20.17 17.84
C THR A 757 52.09 -18.83 17.52
N THR A 758 51.40 -17.67 17.69
CA THR A 758 51.95 -16.35 17.34
C THR A 758 51.35 -15.16 18.11
N ALA A 759 50.76 -15.34 19.30
CA ALA A 759 50.37 -14.19 20.12
C ALA A 759 51.43 -13.97 21.22
N THR A 760 52.18 -12.90 21.09
CA THR A 760 53.01 -12.38 22.13
C THR A 760 52.13 -11.93 23.30
N GLY A 761 52.18 -12.65 24.41
CA GLY A 761 51.79 -12.18 25.74
C GLY A 761 50.31 -12.38 26.11
N ASP A 762 50.11 -13.15 27.07
CA ASP A 762 49.06 -13.46 28.02
C ASP A 762 48.38 -14.80 27.79
N ASN A 763 49.08 -15.85 28.26
CA ASN A 763 48.44 -17.10 28.66
C ASN A 763 47.67 -16.87 29.97
N THR A 764 46.56 -16.18 29.94
CA THR A 764 45.60 -16.21 31.02
C THR A 764 44.85 -17.54 30.95
N ASN A 765 44.85 -18.31 32.02
CA ASN A 765 44.11 -19.57 32.15
C ASN A 765 42.61 -19.27 32.06
N TYR A 766 42.04 -19.40 30.91
CA TYR A 766 40.60 -19.31 30.72
C TYR A 766 39.94 -20.57 31.29
N ALA A 767 38.98 -20.42 32.18
CA ALA A 767 38.27 -21.51 32.80
C ALA A 767 37.01 -21.84 31.97
N THR A 768 37.08 -22.85 31.16
CA THR A 768 35.88 -23.44 30.49
C THR A 768 35.33 -24.53 31.37
N THR A 769 34.07 -24.40 31.78
CA THR A 769 33.38 -25.40 32.59
C THR A 769 32.40 -26.20 31.69
N VAL A 770 32.53 -27.52 31.75
CA VAL A 770 31.63 -28.45 31.00
C VAL A 770 30.96 -29.42 31.97
N THR A 771 29.63 -29.46 31.98
CA THR A 771 28.83 -30.34 32.83
C THR A 771 27.68 -30.99 32.07
N ASN A 772 27.39 -32.24 32.34
CA ASN A 772 26.24 -32.98 31.80
C ASN A 772 26.08 -32.94 30.26
N VAL A 773 27.21 -32.91 29.55
CA VAL A 773 27.16 -33.05 28.08
C VAL A 773 27.10 -34.53 27.73
N THR A 774 26.09 -34.93 26.95
CA THR A 774 25.83 -36.32 26.58
C THR A 774 25.88 -36.51 25.07
N TRP A 775 26.50 -37.64 24.66
CA TRP A 775 26.47 -38.02 23.25
C TRP A 775 25.10 -38.59 22.86
N GLU A 776 24.60 -38.14 21.74
CA GLU A 776 23.36 -38.63 21.11
C GLU A 776 23.72 -39.17 19.72
N ASP A 777 23.41 -40.45 19.47
CA ASP A 777 23.73 -41.14 18.20
C ASP A 777 22.92 -40.56 17.00
#